data_8b3bc7891c892f4374c5dd6594eee1db
#
_entry.id   8b3bc7891c892f4374c5dd6594eee1db
#
_cell.length_a   1.000
_cell.length_b   1.000
_cell.length_c   1.000
_cell.angle_alpha   90.00
_cell.angle_beta   90.00
_cell.angle_gamma   90.00
#
_symmetry.space_group_name_H-M   'P 1'
#
loop_
_entity.id
_entity.type
_entity.pdbx_description
1 polymer ?
#
loop_
_entity_poly.entity_id
_entity_poly.type
_entity_poly.pdbx_seq_one_letter_code
_entity_poly.pdbx_strand_id
1 'polypeptide(L)'
;MKALVQKEFRENVKLAVLGLVIYMLLLVQQYRDYVSSPTSMVQPLGHGELQVITGMFCAIFGAVLGWLQIHNERRPDLWAFLMHRPMTHTGVFLSKTLAGLGLYALVVGLPLLGFIVWARWPGHVAAPFELTMLRPLAAYVLTGVVFYFAGMLTGLRQARWYASRALGLGVPIAVYFLVQTSPAFWQALLFILLGALILIAANWGGFQSHGFYRGQPAWGKAGLTAAVMLGSLIVAVTATALLSSFFPRTESPQARYSYEMTTNGAVFKVTQGPGKSWEIVDLEGKPLIDAKTGRMIELRDFRLRGAKATQFKTKPDEWTRYRPWMQADNSLSFDWRATPDTLWYYWSRYGRLVGYDIATRQCIGSLGPNGFSQDLSGGGDRFINSEDRRGQRTLWTATTVYSVDLEKRSTKALFTTTSDDPISMASEIVLNSYDWEYEAVATKRFIHLLTSEGKPVWKAPYEPTGSAYTQVGMYFLQPPGQFAIWMSPTHQESERADWKLPNHVVWLARDQGVVRNADLPELAPARFKPPLVTKLVCAVMPPAVLMILPYLRGEASPAELPRELLLLSWGAAVLVCLPIGWWLGRRYRFSFAAQAGWAVFHLLFGVTGLLAFLSVQEWPAREACPKCKKLRVVDRAQCEHCGSDFAPPEKTGTEVFAPLQAG
;
A
#
# COMPACT_ATOMS: atom_id res chain seq x y z
N MET A 1 -11.20 8.67 39.52
CA MET A 1 -10.73 7.97 38.34
C MET A 1 -11.16 6.50 38.31
N LYS A 2 -10.82 5.65 39.32
CA LYS A 2 -11.20 4.21 39.36
C LYS A 2 -12.70 3.95 39.15
N ALA A 3 -13.58 4.66 39.88
CA ALA A 3 -15.03 4.50 39.76
C ALA A 3 -15.55 4.86 38.35
N LEU A 4 -14.96 5.86 37.69
CA LEU A 4 -15.36 6.23 36.32
C LEU A 4 -14.92 5.16 35.30
N VAL A 5 -13.69 4.65 35.43
CA VAL A 5 -13.21 3.52 34.59
C VAL A 5 -14.13 2.31 34.74
N GLN A 6 -14.53 1.98 35.97
CA GLN A 6 -15.42 0.85 36.25
C GLN A 6 -16.83 1.07 35.67
N LYS A 7 -17.36 2.30 35.74
CA LYS A 7 -18.63 2.67 35.08
C LYS A 7 -18.53 2.45 33.57
N GLU A 8 -17.50 3.00 32.93
CA GLU A 8 -17.28 2.88 31.47
C GLU A 8 -17.20 1.41 31.03
N PHE A 9 -16.51 0.58 31.80
CA PHE A 9 -16.47 -0.86 31.54
C PHE A 9 -17.87 -1.48 31.56
N ARG A 10 -18.68 -1.19 32.60
CA ARG A 10 -20.02 -1.76 32.73
C ARG A 10 -20.97 -1.30 31.62
N GLU A 11 -20.88 -0.06 31.18
CA GLU A 11 -21.74 0.48 30.14
C GLU A 11 -21.42 -0.10 28.75
N ASN A 12 -20.13 -0.34 28.46
CA ASN A 12 -19.69 -0.81 27.16
C ASN A 12 -19.47 -2.34 27.09
N VAL A 13 -19.68 -3.08 28.18
CA VAL A 13 -19.43 -4.54 28.23
C VAL A 13 -20.29 -5.31 27.23
N LYS A 14 -21.54 -4.90 26.97
CA LYS A 14 -22.42 -5.56 26.00
C LYS A 14 -21.86 -5.48 24.58
N LEU A 15 -21.34 -4.31 24.20
CA LEU A 15 -20.68 -4.11 22.92
C LEU A 15 -19.37 -4.92 22.85
N ALA A 16 -18.61 -4.96 23.95
CA ALA A 16 -17.38 -5.73 24.02
C ALA A 16 -17.65 -7.24 23.87
N VAL A 17 -18.67 -7.78 24.53
CA VAL A 17 -19.08 -9.19 24.39
C VAL A 17 -19.52 -9.49 22.95
N LEU A 18 -20.32 -8.62 22.34
CA LEU A 18 -20.72 -8.78 20.94
C LEU A 18 -19.48 -8.78 20.02
N GLY A 19 -18.58 -7.82 20.18
CA GLY A 19 -17.33 -7.76 19.44
C GLY A 19 -16.47 -8.99 19.63
N LEU A 20 -16.33 -9.47 20.86
CA LEU A 20 -15.59 -10.70 21.18
C LEU A 20 -16.17 -11.91 20.44
N VAL A 21 -17.49 -12.09 20.48
CA VAL A 21 -18.17 -13.20 19.80
C VAL A 21 -17.93 -13.12 18.28
N ILE A 22 -18.10 -11.94 17.67
CA ILE A 22 -17.88 -11.76 16.24
C ILE A 22 -16.42 -12.09 15.88
N TYR A 23 -15.46 -11.57 16.64
CA TYR A 23 -14.05 -11.81 16.33
C TYR A 23 -13.65 -13.28 16.53
N MET A 24 -14.18 -13.93 17.56
CA MET A 24 -13.99 -15.37 17.77
C MET A 24 -14.55 -16.18 16.58
N LEU A 25 -15.74 -15.84 16.08
CA LEU A 25 -16.32 -16.51 14.91
C LEU A 25 -15.46 -16.35 13.66
N LEU A 26 -14.90 -15.16 13.44
CA LEU A 26 -13.97 -14.91 12.33
C LEU A 26 -12.69 -15.74 12.46
N LEU A 27 -12.12 -15.84 13.65
CA LEU A 27 -10.94 -16.68 13.88
C LEU A 27 -11.25 -18.17 13.78
N VAL A 28 -12.43 -18.62 14.22
CA VAL A 28 -12.88 -20.00 14.04
C VAL A 28 -13.07 -20.33 12.57
N GLN A 29 -13.58 -19.39 11.76
CA GLN A 29 -13.64 -19.57 10.32
C GLN A 29 -12.23 -19.77 9.72
N GLN A 30 -11.27 -18.92 10.06
CA GLN A 30 -9.88 -19.05 9.61
C GLN A 30 -9.24 -20.37 10.05
N TYR A 31 -9.56 -20.83 11.27
CA TYR A 31 -9.15 -22.16 11.74
C TYR A 31 -9.74 -23.27 10.88
N ARG A 32 -11.04 -23.21 10.54
CA ARG A 32 -11.71 -24.21 9.69
C ARG A 32 -11.11 -24.23 8.28
N ASP A 33 -10.86 -23.06 7.69
CA ASP A 33 -10.27 -22.94 6.35
C ASP A 33 -8.85 -23.53 6.33
N TYR A 34 -8.07 -23.31 7.39
CA TYR A 34 -6.77 -23.94 7.55
C TYR A 34 -6.88 -25.49 7.68
N VAL A 35 -7.82 -25.99 8.46
CA VAL A 35 -7.99 -27.45 8.65
C VAL A 35 -8.51 -28.12 7.40
N SER A 36 -9.41 -27.48 6.64
CA SER A 36 -9.97 -28.04 5.41
C SER A 36 -9.00 -28.02 4.22
N SER A 37 -8.05 -27.08 4.22
CA SER A 37 -7.09 -26.91 3.13
C SER A 37 -5.66 -26.68 3.66
N PRO A 38 -5.08 -27.66 4.37
CA PRO A 38 -3.76 -27.50 5.00
C PRO A 38 -2.63 -27.31 3.99
N THR A 39 -2.88 -27.61 2.73
CA THR A 39 -1.91 -27.45 1.64
C THR A 39 -1.90 -26.04 1.04
N SER A 40 -2.98 -25.27 1.18
CA SER A 40 -3.07 -23.90 0.69
C SER A 40 -2.63 -22.87 1.74
N MET A 41 -2.68 -23.22 3.02
CA MET A 41 -2.29 -22.36 4.13
C MET A 41 -1.23 -23.05 4.99
N VAL A 42 0.03 -22.77 4.74
CA VAL A 42 1.14 -23.37 5.52
C VAL A 42 1.23 -22.77 6.92
N GLN A 43 1.01 -21.47 6.97
CA GLN A 43 1.11 -20.68 8.20
C GLN A 43 -0.05 -19.68 8.27
N PRO A 44 -1.10 -19.98 9.05
CA PRO A 44 -2.29 -19.13 9.10
C PRO A 44 -2.00 -17.73 9.66
N LEU A 45 -0.99 -17.54 10.52
CA LEU A 45 -0.62 -16.22 11.07
C LEU A 45 -0.02 -15.28 10.02
N GLY A 46 0.64 -15.83 9.01
CA GLY A 46 1.21 -15.05 7.91
C GLY A 46 0.24 -14.85 6.75
N HIS A 47 -0.90 -15.55 6.74
CA HIS A 47 -1.83 -15.52 5.62
C HIS A 47 -2.51 -14.16 5.47
N GLY A 48 -2.50 -13.62 4.24
CA GLY A 48 -3.03 -12.28 3.97
C GLY A 48 -4.50 -12.11 4.34
N GLU A 49 -5.30 -13.16 4.25
CA GLU A 49 -6.71 -13.14 4.59
C GLU A 49 -6.94 -12.90 6.10
N LEU A 50 -6.21 -13.60 6.98
CA LEU A 50 -6.28 -13.34 8.42
C LEU A 50 -5.89 -11.90 8.76
N GLN A 51 -4.87 -11.38 8.07
CA GLN A 51 -4.41 -10.00 8.26
C GLN A 51 -5.52 -9.01 7.87
N VAL A 52 -6.16 -9.19 6.72
CA VAL A 52 -7.25 -8.33 6.23
C VAL A 52 -8.45 -8.39 7.16
N ILE A 53 -8.90 -9.59 7.54
CA ILE A 53 -10.04 -9.79 8.45
C ILE A 53 -9.78 -9.14 9.80
N THR A 54 -8.60 -9.38 10.39
CA THR A 54 -8.19 -8.77 11.65
C THR A 54 -8.15 -7.24 11.52
N GLY A 55 -7.56 -6.72 10.44
CA GLY A 55 -7.47 -5.29 10.19
C GLY A 55 -8.85 -4.62 10.07
N MET A 56 -9.74 -5.21 9.29
CA MET A 56 -11.12 -4.72 9.14
C MET A 56 -11.88 -4.76 10.47
N PHE A 57 -11.80 -5.86 11.18
CA PHE A 57 -12.43 -5.99 12.49
C PHE A 57 -11.91 -4.93 13.48
N CYS A 58 -10.60 -4.79 13.60
CA CYS A 58 -9.95 -3.80 14.48
C CYS A 58 -10.38 -2.36 14.13
N ALA A 59 -10.45 -2.04 12.84
CA ALA A 59 -10.87 -0.73 12.38
C ALA A 59 -12.34 -0.43 12.74
N ILE A 60 -13.25 -1.34 12.39
CA ILE A 60 -14.69 -1.17 12.64
C ILE A 60 -14.97 -1.16 14.14
N PHE A 61 -14.48 -2.17 14.87
CA PHE A 61 -14.73 -2.28 16.31
C PHE A 61 -14.12 -1.10 17.07
N GLY A 62 -12.88 -0.70 16.74
CA GLY A 62 -12.25 0.47 17.34
C GLY A 62 -13.07 1.73 17.13
N ALA A 63 -13.46 2.04 15.89
CA ALA A 63 -14.26 3.22 15.55
C ALA A 63 -15.61 3.23 16.26
N VAL A 64 -16.33 2.10 16.25
CA VAL A 64 -17.66 1.98 16.89
C VAL A 64 -17.56 2.09 18.40
N LEU A 65 -16.58 1.45 19.03
CA LEU A 65 -16.35 1.52 20.48
C LEU A 65 -16.09 2.98 20.92
N GLY A 66 -15.14 3.65 20.23
CA GLY A 66 -14.81 5.04 20.54
C GLY A 66 -15.99 5.98 20.34
N TRP A 67 -16.76 5.79 19.28
CA TRP A 67 -17.95 6.61 18.99
C TRP A 67 -19.06 6.39 20.01
N LEU A 68 -19.44 5.15 20.30
CA LEU A 68 -20.54 4.84 21.22
C LEU A 68 -20.22 5.24 22.66
N GLN A 69 -18.97 5.14 23.09
CA GLN A 69 -18.52 5.55 24.40
C GLN A 69 -18.78 7.04 24.70
N ILE A 70 -18.79 7.88 23.66
CA ILE A 70 -19.11 9.30 23.76
C ILE A 70 -20.58 9.57 23.43
N HIS A 71 -21.10 8.94 22.38
CA HIS A 71 -22.43 9.20 21.86
C HIS A 71 -23.53 8.92 22.89
N ASN A 72 -23.42 7.85 23.65
CA ASN A 72 -24.39 7.46 24.67
C ASN A 72 -24.52 8.47 25.81
N GLU A 73 -23.45 9.21 26.14
CA GLU A 73 -23.42 10.23 27.19
C GLU A 73 -23.68 11.65 26.68
N ARG A 74 -23.87 11.82 25.37
CA ARG A 74 -24.01 13.14 24.75
C ARG A 74 -25.40 13.78 24.98
N ARG A 75 -26.29 13.12 25.68
CA ARG A 75 -27.53 13.75 26.14
C ARG A 75 -27.16 14.96 27.03
N PRO A 76 -27.77 16.14 26.82
CA PRO A 76 -27.36 17.37 27.52
C PRO A 76 -27.20 17.19 29.02
N ASP A 77 -28.18 16.53 29.64
CA ASP A 77 -28.22 16.31 31.09
C ASP A 77 -27.07 15.41 31.58
N LEU A 78 -26.78 14.32 30.86
CA LEU A 78 -25.70 13.37 31.23
C LEU A 78 -24.34 13.99 31.01
N TRP A 79 -24.16 14.73 29.90
CA TRP A 79 -22.90 15.41 29.60
C TRP A 79 -22.60 16.52 30.62
N ALA A 80 -23.61 17.36 30.95
CA ALA A 80 -23.49 18.38 31.98
C ALA A 80 -23.10 17.75 33.31
N PHE A 81 -23.82 16.69 33.75
CA PHE A 81 -23.51 15.98 34.98
C PHE A 81 -22.06 15.40 35.01
N LEU A 82 -21.59 14.88 33.87
CA LEU A 82 -20.21 14.34 33.76
C LEU A 82 -19.18 15.45 33.92
N MET A 83 -19.41 16.61 33.31
CA MET A 83 -18.47 17.73 33.30
C MET A 83 -18.42 18.51 34.61
N HIS A 84 -19.52 18.48 35.41
CA HIS A 84 -19.58 19.12 36.72
C HIS A 84 -19.10 18.25 37.88
N ARG A 85 -18.64 17.02 37.61
CA ARG A 85 -17.98 16.20 38.65
C ARG A 85 -16.70 16.91 39.14
N PRO A 86 -16.30 16.68 40.41
CA PRO A 86 -15.05 17.22 40.95
C PRO A 86 -13.82 16.49 40.38
N MET A 87 -13.71 16.47 39.06
CA MET A 87 -12.62 15.86 38.29
C MET A 87 -12.19 16.80 37.17
N THR A 88 -10.90 16.83 36.89
CA THR A 88 -10.41 17.58 35.74
C THR A 88 -10.90 16.94 34.42
N HIS A 89 -11.14 17.73 33.40
CA HIS A 89 -11.53 17.25 32.06
C HIS A 89 -10.51 16.25 31.51
N THR A 90 -9.22 16.46 31.79
CA THR A 90 -8.14 15.51 31.46
C THR A 90 -8.34 14.18 32.19
N GLY A 91 -8.74 14.21 33.45
CA GLY A 91 -9.04 12.97 34.22
C GLY A 91 -10.22 12.19 33.65
N VAL A 92 -11.27 12.90 33.17
CA VAL A 92 -12.40 12.26 32.47
C VAL A 92 -11.92 11.63 31.16
N PHE A 93 -11.18 12.37 30.34
CA PHE A 93 -10.61 11.87 29.09
C PHE A 93 -9.75 10.61 29.32
N LEU A 94 -8.80 10.65 30.27
CA LEU A 94 -7.93 9.51 30.57
C LEU A 94 -8.71 8.30 31.09
N SER A 95 -9.74 8.52 31.93
CA SER A 95 -10.57 7.42 32.45
C SER A 95 -11.34 6.70 31.33
N LYS A 96 -11.90 7.46 30.38
CA LYS A 96 -12.59 6.91 29.21
C LYS A 96 -11.62 6.18 28.29
N THR A 97 -10.48 6.79 28.01
CA THR A 97 -9.44 6.20 27.16
C THR A 97 -8.92 4.87 27.74
N LEU A 98 -8.62 4.84 29.04
CA LEU A 98 -8.15 3.61 29.71
C LEU A 98 -9.21 2.50 29.66
N ALA A 99 -10.47 2.83 29.94
CA ALA A 99 -11.55 1.84 29.86
C ALA A 99 -11.77 1.34 28.44
N GLY A 100 -11.81 2.23 27.45
CA GLY A 100 -12.02 1.87 26.04
C GLY A 100 -10.86 1.05 25.48
N LEU A 101 -9.61 1.45 25.70
CA LEU A 101 -8.44 0.68 25.29
C LEU A 101 -8.33 -0.66 26.01
N GLY A 102 -8.74 -0.73 27.29
CA GLY A 102 -8.82 -1.99 28.03
C GLY A 102 -9.84 -2.95 27.41
N LEU A 103 -11.03 -2.48 27.08
CA LEU A 103 -12.05 -3.28 26.37
C LEU A 103 -11.57 -3.69 24.98
N TYR A 104 -10.96 -2.79 24.22
CA TYR A 104 -10.39 -3.09 22.92
C TYR A 104 -9.32 -4.18 23.00
N ALA A 105 -8.40 -4.05 23.96
CA ALA A 105 -7.34 -5.05 24.18
C ALA A 105 -7.90 -6.42 24.59
N LEU A 106 -8.97 -6.46 25.38
CA LEU A 106 -9.64 -7.72 25.74
C LEU A 106 -10.31 -8.36 24.53
N VAL A 107 -11.07 -7.60 23.75
CA VAL A 107 -11.85 -8.11 22.61
C VAL A 107 -10.96 -8.59 21.48
N VAL A 108 -9.91 -7.84 21.16
CA VAL A 108 -8.99 -8.17 20.07
C VAL A 108 -7.83 -9.03 20.56
N GLY A 109 -7.21 -8.65 21.67
CA GLY A 109 -5.99 -9.28 22.15
C GLY A 109 -6.19 -10.70 22.65
N LEU A 110 -7.25 -10.97 23.41
CA LEU A 110 -7.46 -12.27 24.03
C LEU A 110 -7.70 -13.39 22.99
N PRO A 111 -8.61 -13.23 22.00
CA PRO A 111 -8.79 -14.25 20.97
C PRO A 111 -7.56 -14.42 20.08
N LEU A 112 -6.93 -13.30 19.70
CA LEU A 112 -5.73 -13.35 18.87
C LEU A 112 -4.57 -14.06 19.60
N LEU A 113 -4.36 -13.80 20.88
CA LEU A 113 -3.38 -14.51 21.70
C LEU A 113 -3.71 -16.01 21.76
N GLY A 114 -4.98 -16.38 21.95
CA GLY A 114 -5.41 -17.77 21.90
C GLY A 114 -5.06 -18.44 20.58
N PHE A 115 -5.32 -17.75 19.46
CA PHE A 115 -4.98 -18.24 18.12
C PHE A 115 -3.46 -18.36 17.90
N ILE A 116 -2.68 -17.39 18.40
CA ILE A 116 -1.20 -17.43 18.35
C ILE A 116 -0.65 -18.60 19.18
N VAL A 117 -1.17 -18.81 20.41
CA VAL A 117 -0.77 -19.93 21.26
C VAL A 117 -1.09 -21.26 20.60
N TRP A 118 -2.27 -21.38 20.00
CA TRP A 118 -2.66 -22.56 19.22
C TRP A 118 -1.71 -22.80 18.03
N ALA A 119 -1.42 -21.77 17.24
CA ALA A 119 -0.54 -21.88 16.07
C ALA A 119 0.93 -22.17 16.44
N ARG A 120 1.35 -21.77 17.63
CA ARG A 120 2.70 -22.05 18.15
C ARG A 120 2.85 -23.49 18.65
N TRP A 121 1.74 -24.16 19.00
CA TRP A 121 1.80 -25.49 19.59
C TRP A 121 2.30 -26.52 18.57
N PRO A 122 3.32 -27.35 18.92
CA PRO A 122 3.86 -28.35 18.01
C PRO A 122 2.78 -29.29 17.46
N GLY A 123 2.81 -29.57 16.17
CA GLY A 123 1.85 -30.45 15.49
C GLY A 123 0.51 -29.78 15.08
N HIS A 124 0.25 -28.53 15.48
CA HIS A 124 -0.97 -27.84 15.04
C HIS A 124 -0.80 -27.16 13.68
N VAL A 125 0.36 -26.57 13.43
CA VAL A 125 0.68 -25.87 12.20
C VAL A 125 1.94 -26.47 11.61
N ALA A 126 1.95 -26.67 10.29
CA ALA A 126 3.08 -27.28 9.59
C ALA A 126 4.33 -26.40 9.67
N ALA A 127 4.21 -25.11 9.38
CA ALA A 127 5.36 -24.20 9.41
C ALA A 127 5.72 -23.79 10.84
N PRO A 128 7.02 -23.70 11.19
CA PRO A 128 7.45 -23.25 12.51
C PRO A 128 7.05 -21.79 12.74
N PHE A 129 6.73 -21.52 14.01
CA PHE A 129 6.34 -20.19 14.44
C PHE A 129 7.55 -19.24 14.54
N GLU A 130 7.42 -18.06 13.96
CA GLU A 130 8.36 -16.96 14.13
C GLU A 130 7.67 -15.68 14.60
N LEU A 131 8.31 -14.96 15.53
CA LEU A 131 7.78 -13.68 16.04
C LEU A 131 7.63 -12.62 14.93
N THR A 132 8.42 -12.70 13.89
CA THR A 132 8.34 -11.80 12.73
C THR A 132 7.01 -11.87 12.00
N MET A 133 6.34 -13.02 12.05
CA MET A 133 5.02 -13.26 11.46
C MET A 133 3.90 -12.44 12.13
N LEU A 134 4.14 -12.02 13.38
CA LEU A 134 3.19 -11.19 14.12
C LEU A 134 3.26 -9.70 13.77
N ARG A 135 4.28 -9.24 13.06
CA ARG A 135 4.45 -7.81 12.72
C ARG A 135 3.26 -7.22 11.97
N PRO A 136 2.73 -7.86 10.90
CA PRO A 136 1.56 -7.35 10.20
C PRO A 136 0.33 -7.28 11.11
N LEU A 137 0.06 -8.34 11.87
CA LEU A 137 -1.07 -8.38 12.82
C LEU A 137 -0.95 -7.28 13.87
N ALA A 138 0.25 -7.08 14.44
CA ALA A 138 0.50 -6.01 15.40
C ALA A 138 0.23 -4.63 14.79
N ALA A 139 0.67 -4.39 13.54
CA ALA A 139 0.40 -3.13 12.85
C ALA A 139 -1.11 -2.89 12.68
N TYR A 140 -1.88 -3.92 12.30
CA TYR A 140 -3.33 -3.80 12.15
C TYR A 140 -4.05 -3.57 13.49
N VAL A 141 -3.66 -4.29 14.54
CA VAL A 141 -4.21 -4.10 15.89
C VAL A 141 -3.93 -2.67 16.39
N LEU A 142 -2.71 -2.18 16.20
CA LEU A 142 -2.36 -0.81 16.60
C LEU A 142 -3.06 0.25 15.75
N THR A 143 -3.26 0.00 14.45
CA THR A 143 -4.07 0.89 13.59
C THR A 143 -5.52 0.96 14.07
N GLY A 144 -6.09 -0.13 14.57
CA GLY A 144 -7.42 -0.14 15.19
C GLY A 144 -7.54 0.78 16.41
N VAL A 145 -6.46 0.98 17.17
CA VAL A 145 -6.40 1.99 18.24
C VAL A 145 -6.53 3.42 17.67
N VAL A 146 -5.95 3.69 16.50
CA VAL A 146 -6.12 4.99 15.83
C VAL A 146 -7.59 5.18 15.42
N PHE A 147 -8.24 4.12 14.91
CA PHE A 147 -9.68 4.14 14.63
C PHE A 147 -10.54 4.39 15.88
N TYR A 148 -10.16 3.83 17.03
CA TYR A 148 -10.85 4.09 18.30
C TYR A 148 -10.83 5.59 18.66
N PHE A 149 -9.67 6.23 18.59
CA PHE A 149 -9.59 7.68 18.84
C PHE A 149 -10.35 8.52 17.80
N ALA A 150 -10.38 8.09 16.55
CA ALA A 150 -11.16 8.76 15.51
C ALA A 150 -12.68 8.63 15.75
N GLY A 151 -13.12 7.47 16.17
CA GLY A 151 -14.51 7.24 16.61
C GLY A 151 -14.89 8.12 17.79
N MET A 152 -14.03 8.19 18.81
CA MET A 152 -14.20 9.08 19.97
C MET A 152 -14.30 10.55 19.53
N LEU A 153 -13.43 11.02 18.63
CA LEU A 153 -13.48 12.38 18.10
C LEU A 153 -14.79 12.66 17.35
N THR A 154 -15.27 11.70 16.56
CA THR A 154 -16.55 11.80 15.84
C THR A 154 -17.73 11.96 16.81
N GLY A 155 -17.71 11.23 17.92
CA GLY A 155 -18.69 11.38 18.99
C GLY A 155 -18.59 12.72 19.72
N LEU A 156 -17.39 13.20 19.99
CA LEU A 156 -17.12 14.38 20.82
C LEU A 156 -17.34 15.70 20.07
N ARG A 157 -16.97 15.75 18.80
CA ARG A 157 -16.92 17.00 18.04
C ARG A 157 -18.29 17.62 17.86
N GLN A 158 -18.41 18.90 18.19
CA GLN A 158 -19.52 19.75 17.85
C GLN A 158 -19.22 20.43 16.51
N ALA A 159 -20.05 20.19 15.52
CA ALA A 159 -19.92 20.84 14.22
C ALA A 159 -21.31 21.13 13.66
N ARG A 160 -21.45 22.31 13.07
CA ARG A 160 -22.68 22.77 12.46
C ARG A 160 -23.12 21.89 11.31
N TRP A 161 -22.16 21.50 10.47
CA TRP A 161 -22.36 20.53 9.41
C TRP A 161 -22.08 19.12 9.94
N TYR A 162 -23.13 18.33 10.08
CA TYR A 162 -23.07 17.04 10.76
C TYR A 162 -22.03 16.08 10.16
N ALA A 163 -21.96 16.02 8.83
CA ALA A 163 -21.00 15.16 8.13
C ALA A 163 -19.54 15.50 8.45
N SER A 164 -19.22 16.78 8.75
CA SER A 164 -17.85 17.19 9.09
C SER A 164 -17.36 16.61 10.41
N ARG A 165 -18.24 16.06 11.26
CA ARG A 165 -17.85 15.37 12.51
C ARG A 165 -17.05 14.12 12.23
N ALA A 166 -17.36 13.42 11.13
CA ALA A 166 -16.69 12.18 10.73
C ALA A 166 -15.33 12.39 10.04
N LEU A 167 -14.93 13.64 9.72
CA LEU A 167 -13.66 13.91 9.04
C LEU A 167 -12.45 13.39 9.82
N GLY A 168 -12.54 13.26 11.14
CA GLY A 168 -11.49 12.64 11.95
C GLY A 168 -11.17 11.19 11.56
N LEU A 169 -12.11 10.46 10.94
CA LEU A 169 -11.89 9.10 10.43
C LEU A 169 -10.91 9.06 9.25
N GLY A 170 -10.65 10.20 8.61
CA GLY A 170 -9.62 10.26 7.57
C GLY A 170 -8.20 10.02 8.07
N VAL A 171 -7.92 10.29 9.35
CA VAL A 171 -6.59 10.03 9.95
C VAL A 171 -6.25 8.54 9.93
N PRO A 172 -7.05 7.64 10.53
CA PRO A 172 -6.73 6.21 10.50
C PRO A 172 -6.77 5.62 9.09
N ILE A 173 -7.59 6.13 8.18
CA ILE A 173 -7.59 5.72 6.77
C ILE A 173 -6.24 6.10 6.12
N ALA A 174 -5.76 7.34 6.31
CA ALA A 174 -4.46 7.76 5.82
C ALA A 174 -3.32 6.93 6.44
N VAL A 175 -3.38 6.69 7.75
CA VAL A 175 -2.42 5.83 8.46
C VAL A 175 -2.42 4.42 7.88
N TYR A 176 -3.59 3.83 7.62
CA TYR A 176 -3.70 2.51 7.01
C TYR A 176 -2.96 2.43 5.66
N PHE A 177 -3.16 3.42 4.77
CA PHE A 177 -2.45 3.47 3.49
C PHE A 177 -0.94 3.66 3.67
N LEU A 178 -0.50 4.52 4.59
CA LEU A 178 0.91 4.73 4.87
C LEU A 178 1.57 3.47 5.45
N VAL A 179 0.89 2.75 6.34
CA VAL A 179 1.33 1.46 6.87
C VAL A 179 1.49 0.45 5.73
N GLN A 180 0.51 0.38 4.82
CA GLN A 180 0.55 -0.53 3.67
C GLN A 180 1.70 -0.22 2.69
N THR A 181 2.13 1.02 2.61
CA THR A 181 3.20 1.45 1.68
C THR A 181 4.58 1.54 2.36
N SER A 182 4.67 1.31 3.67
CA SER A 182 5.92 1.43 4.42
C SER A 182 6.90 0.30 4.08
N PRO A 183 8.13 0.60 3.68
CA PRO A 183 9.16 -0.41 3.40
C PRO A 183 9.68 -1.11 4.67
N ALA A 184 9.59 -0.47 5.83
CA ALA A 184 10.06 -1.03 7.10
C ALA A 184 9.01 -0.95 8.21
N PHE A 185 8.98 -1.97 9.08
CA PHE A 185 8.01 -2.04 10.19
C PHE A 185 8.09 -0.85 11.15
N TRP A 186 9.28 -0.33 11.44
CA TRP A 186 9.44 0.84 12.30
C TRP A 186 8.81 2.12 11.71
N GLN A 187 8.81 2.25 10.38
CA GLN A 187 8.14 3.37 9.70
C GLN A 187 6.61 3.26 9.83
N ALA A 188 6.08 2.03 9.70
CA ALA A 188 4.67 1.77 9.95
C ALA A 188 4.28 2.15 11.39
N LEU A 189 5.09 1.77 12.39
CA LEU A 189 4.89 2.16 13.79
C LEU A 189 4.95 3.68 13.98
N LEU A 190 5.86 4.38 13.29
CA LEU A 190 5.95 5.83 13.34
C LEU A 190 4.67 6.49 12.81
N PHE A 191 4.13 6.04 11.68
CA PHE A 191 2.88 6.59 11.14
C PHE A 191 1.68 6.32 12.04
N ILE A 192 1.60 5.13 12.64
CA ILE A 192 0.57 4.79 13.64
C ILE A 192 0.67 5.73 14.85
N LEU A 193 1.88 5.92 15.38
CA LEU A 193 2.13 6.82 16.51
C LEU A 193 1.73 8.26 16.19
N LEU A 194 2.14 8.80 15.05
CA LEU A 194 1.79 10.16 14.62
C LEU A 194 0.28 10.33 14.46
N GLY A 195 -0.40 9.37 13.83
CA GLY A 195 -1.85 9.39 13.70
C GLY A 195 -2.57 9.34 15.07
N ALA A 196 -2.08 8.50 15.98
CA ALA A 196 -2.60 8.43 17.34
C ALA A 196 -2.40 9.75 18.10
N LEU A 197 -1.21 10.37 18.02
CA LEU A 197 -0.91 11.64 18.67
C LEU A 197 -1.80 12.78 18.16
N ILE A 198 -2.01 12.87 16.85
CA ILE A 198 -2.94 13.85 16.24
C ILE A 198 -4.34 13.70 16.84
N LEU A 199 -4.86 12.47 16.90
CA LEU A 199 -6.21 12.22 17.40
C LEU A 199 -6.31 12.35 18.92
N ILE A 200 -5.29 11.97 19.67
CA ILE A 200 -5.22 12.18 21.12
C ILE A 200 -5.26 13.67 21.43
N ALA A 201 -4.46 14.49 20.74
CA ALA A 201 -4.45 15.94 20.91
C ALA A 201 -5.82 16.57 20.58
N ALA A 202 -6.45 16.13 19.46
CA ALA A 202 -7.77 16.59 19.05
C ALA A 202 -8.86 16.22 20.07
N ASN A 203 -8.85 14.98 20.57
CA ASN A 203 -9.81 14.52 21.58
C ASN A 203 -9.60 15.23 22.92
N TRP A 204 -8.34 15.33 23.39
CA TRP A 204 -8.04 16.04 24.62
C TRP A 204 -8.49 17.51 24.56
N GLY A 205 -8.20 18.21 23.44
CA GLY A 205 -8.69 19.56 23.21
C GLY A 205 -10.22 19.64 23.18
N GLY A 206 -10.87 18.64 22.57
CA GLY A 206 -12.33 18.53 22.53
C GLY A 206 -12.96 18.37 23.92
N PHE A 207 -12.35 17.59 24.81
CA PHE A 207 -12.80 17.47 26.22
C PHE A 207 -12.66 18.78 27.00
N GLN A 208 -11.62 19.58 26.72
CA GLN A 208 -11.42 20.87 27.36
C GLN A 208 -12.46 21.92 26.92
N SER A 209 -12.98 21.82 25.72
CA SER A 209 -13.85 22.80 25.07
C SER A 209 -15.26 22.30 24.78
N HIS A 210 -15.69 21.20 25.38
CA HIS A 210 -16.99 20.56 25.11
C HIS A 210 -17.26 20.25 23.62
N GLY A 211 -16.20 20.01 22.87
CA GLY A 211 -16.26 19.69 21.43
C GLY A 211 -16.23 20.88 20.48
N PHE A 212 -16.17 22.12 20.99
CA PHE A 212 -16.09 23.33 20.18
C PHE A 212 -14.63 23.70 19.86
N TYR A 213 -14.36 24.15 18.65
CA TYR A 213 -13.00 24.51 18.21
C TYR A 213 -12.42 25.73 18.96
N ARG A 214 -13.24 26.75 19.17
CA ARG A 214 -12.77 28.04 19.70
C ARG A 214 -12.18 27.95 21.11
N GLY A 215 -12.77 27.16 21.99
CA GLY A 215 -12.32 26.98 23.37
C GLY A 215 -11.15 26.04 23.56
N GLN A 216 -10.59 25.46 22.48
CA GLN A 216 -9.51 24.49 22.58
C GLN A 216 -8.15 25.13 22.86
N PRO A 217 -7.29 24.44 23.62
CA PRO A 217 -5.87 24.82 23.75
C PRO A 217 -5.15 24.64 22.41
N ALA A 218 -3.99 25.26 22.23
CA ALA A 218 -3.24 25.29 20.97
C ALA A 218 -3.00 23.90 20.37
N TRP A 219 -2.58 22.95 21.17
CA TRP A 219 -2.35 21.56 20.73
C TRP A 219 -3.63 20.85 20.27
N GLY A 220 -4.75 21.10 20.97
CA GLY A 220 -6.06 20.58 20.56
C GLY A 220 -6.50 21.16 19.22
N LYS A 221 -6.34 22.48 19.02
CA LYS A 221 -6.59 23.14 17.73
C LYS A 221 -5.73 22.57 16.62
N ALA A 222 -4.44 22.40 16.87
CA ALA A 222 -3.50 21.81 15.88
C ALA A 222 -3.91 20.37 15.53
N GLY A 223 -4.17 19.53 16.52
CA GLY A 223 -4.61 18.14 16.31
C GLY A 223 -5.93 18.05 15.55
N LEU A 224 -6.93 18.85 15.94
CA LEU A 224 -8.21 18.87 15.24
C LEU A 224 -8.09 19.39 13.80
N THR A 225 -7.32 20.43 13.57
CA THR A 225 -7.08 20.98 12.22
C THR A 225 -6.38 19.93 11.33
N ALA A 226 -5.34 19.25 11.85
CA ALA A 226 -4.66 18.17 11.14
C ALA A 226 -5.60 17.00 10.84
N ALA A 227 -6.41 16.58 11.82
CA ALA A 227 -7.36 15.49 11.64
C ALA A 227 -8.42 15.81 10.56
N VAL A 228 -8.97 17.03 10.60
CA VAL A 228 -9.97 17.48 9.61
C VAL A 228 -9.36 17.68 8.23
N MET A 229 -8.10 18.13 8.15
CA MET A 229 -7.37 18.27 6.88
C MET A 229 -7.16 16.90 6.23
N LEU A 230 -6.68 15.91 6.97
CA LEU A 230 -6.50 14.55 6.46
C LEU A 230 -7.85 13.94 6.03
N GLY A 231 -8.92 14.17 6.81
CA GLY A 231 -10.26 13.76 6.42
C GLY A 231 -10.75 14.42 5.14
N SER A 232 -10.52 15.73 5.01
CA SER A 232 -10.85 16.48 3.79
C SER A 232 -10.08 15.99 2.58
N LEU A 233 -8.81 15.60 2.76
CA LEU A 233 -7.99 15.00 1.71
C LEU A 233 -8.58 13.66 1.24
N ILE A 234 -8.90 12.76 2.16
CA ILE A 234 -9.50 11.46 1.83
C ILE A 234 -10.84 11.65 1.09
N VAL A 235 -11.70 12.53 1.59
CA VAL A 235 -13.00 12.83 0.94
C VAL A 235 -12.79 13.40 -0.46
N ALA A 236 -11.86 14.34 -0.62
CA ALA A 236 -11.59 14.98 -1.90
C ALA A 236 -11.01 13.97 -2.92
N VAL A 237 -10.05 13.14 -2.52
CA VAL A 237 -9.48 12.09 -3.37
C VAL A 237 -10.54 11.05 -3.74
N THR A 238 -11.33 10.60 -2.78
CA THR A 238 -12.39 9.61 -3.04
C THR A 238 -13.47 10.18 -3.96
N ALA A 239 -13.91 11.42 -3.73
CA ALA A 239 -14.91 12.09 -4.55
C ALA A 239 -14.41 12.27 -5.99
N THR A 240 -13.17 12.70 -6.17
CA THR A 240 -12.58 12.84 -7.52
C THR A 240 -12.39 11.48 -8.19
N ALA A 241 -11.99 10.44 -7.46
CA ALA A 241 -11.88 9.08 -7.99
C ALA A 241 -13.25 8.52 -8.42
N LEU A 242 -14.29 8.74 -7.62
CA LEU A 242 -15.67 8.36 -7.96
C LEU A 242 -16.20 9.15 -9.17
N LEU A 243 -16.04 10.47 -9.17
CA LEU A 243 -16.42 11.29 -10.33
C LEU A 243 -15.71 10.82 -11.60
N SER A 244 -14.46 10.38 -11.47
CA SER A 244 -13.69 9.85 -12.58
C SER A 244 -14.29 8.60 -13.22
N SER A 245 -14.97 7.77 -12.42
CA SER A 245 -15.57 6.54 -12.93
C SER A 245 -16.80 6.79 -13.80
N PHE A 246 -17.44 7.97 -13.67
CA PHE A 246 -18.59 8.36 -14.50
C PHE A 246 -18.19 9.01 -15.83
N PHE A 247 -16.95 9.47 -15.96
CA PHE A 247 -16.47 9.98 -17.23
C PHE A 247 -15.88 8.81 -18.03
N PRO A 248 -16.27 8.65 -19.31
CA PRO A 248 -15.62 7.66 -20.13
C PRO A 248 -14.13 7.95 -20.09
N ARG A 249 -13.35 6.93 -19.74
CA ARG A 249 -11.91 6.99 -19.91
C ARG A 249 -11.72 7.27 -21.39
N THR A 250 -11.53 8.53 -21.74
CA THR A 250 -10.96 8.87 -23.03
C THR A 250 -9.61 8.17 -23.02
N GLU A 251 -9.60 6.94 -23.54
CA GLU A 251 -8.34 6.33 -23.90
C GLU A 251 -7.67 7.42 -24.71
N SER A 252 -6.63 8.02 -24.15
CA SER A 252 -5.83 8.92 -24.98
C SER A 252 -5.53 8.10 -26.22
N PRO A 253 -5.65 8.66 -27.41
CA PRO A 253 -5.33 7.97 -28.65
C PRO A 253 -3.83 7.74 -28.75
N GLN A 254 -3.26 7.21 -27.68
CA GLN A 254 -1.87 6.81 -27.61
C GLN A 254 -1.84 5.48 -28.32
N ALA A 255 -1.29 5.52 -29.49
CA ALA A 255 -0.92 4.30 -30.16
C ALA A 255 -0.12 3.44 -29.16
N ARG A 256 -0.70 2.34 -28.71
CA ARG A 256 0.05 1.36 -27.93
C ARG A 256 1.02 0.70 -28.89
N TYR A 257 2.28 0.89 -28.64
CA TYR A 257 3.32 0.24 -29.41
C TYR A 257 3.83 -0.96 -28.65
N SER A 258 4.01 -2.07 -29.32
CA SER A 258 4.78 -3.21 -28.84
C SER A 258 5.65 -3.72 -29.98
N TYR A 259 6.74 -4.36 -29.63
CA TYR A 259 7.49 -5.16 -30.58
C TYR A 259 7.09 -6.62 -30.42
N GLU A 260 6.95 -7.30 -31.53
CA GLU A 260 6.66 -8.73 -31.58
C GLU A 260 7.67 -9.41 -32.51
N MET A 261 8.01 -10.66 -32.22
CA MET A 261 8.95 -11.43 -33.02
C MET A 261 8.25 -12.63 -33.65
N THR A 262 8.54 -12.87 -34.91
CA THR A 262 8.06 -14.07 -35.62
C THR A 262 8.98 -15.27 -35.39
N THR A 263 8.51 -16.45 -35.70
CA THR A 263 9.27 -17.69 -35.55
C THR A 263 10.57 -17.74 -36.36
N ASN A 264 10.67 -16.96 -37.44
CA ASN A 264 11.92 -16.82 -38.22
C ASN A 264 12.84 -15.69 -37.70
N GLY A 265 12.54 -15.10 -36.55
CA GLY A 265 13.36 -14.06 -35.92
C GLY A 265 13.19 -12.67 -36.48
N ALA A 266 12.23 -12.41 -37.35
CA ALA A 266 11.93 -11.06 -37.81
C ALA A 266 11.14 -10.31 -36.72
N VAL A 267 11.55 -9.06 -36.46
CA VAL A 267 10.92 -8.19 -35.47
C VAL A 267 10.00 -7.19 -36.15
N PHE A 268 8.81 -7.05 -35.64
CA PHE A 268 7.79 -6.14 -36.13
C PHE A 268 7.32 -5.20 -35.02
N LYS A 269 7.01 -3.99 -35.40
CA LYS A 269 6.36 -3.01 -34.55
C LYS A 269 4.85 -3.17 -34.70
N VAL A 270 4.17 -3.41 -33.61
CA VAL A 270 2.72 -3.50 -33.53
C VAL A 270 2.20 -2.21 -32.92
N THR A 271 1.34 -1.52 -33.65
CA THR A 271 0.77 -0.23 -33.27
C THR A 271 -0.74 -0.34 -33.16
N GLN A 272 -1.33 0.10 -32.07
CA GLN A 272 -2.77 0.22 -31.95
C GLN A 272 -3.18 1.65 -32.31
N GLY A 273 -3.83 1.82 -33.46
CA GLY A 273 -4.35 3.12 -33.92
C GLY A 273 -5.58 3.60 -33.13
N PRO A 274 -5.97 4.86 -33.33
CA PRO A 274 -7.22 5.40 -32.80
C PRO A 274 -8.38 4.65 -33.47
N GLY A 275 -9.14 3.87 -32.73
CA GLY A 275 -10.23 3.04 -33.26
C GLY A 275 -10.05 1.55 -33.05
N LYS A 276 -9.05 1.15 -32.24
CA LYS A 276 -8.72 -0.25 -31.91
C LYS A 276 -8.24 -1.13 -33.07
N SER A 277 -7.98 -0.57 -34.23
CA SER A 277 -7.30 -1.29 -35.32
C SER A 277 -5.82 -1.47 -34.98
N TRP A 278 -5.31 -2.67 -35.20
CA TRP A 278 -3.89 -2.97 -35.03
C TRP A 278 -3.20 -2.87 -36.40
N GLU A 279 -2.10 -2.18 -36.44
CA GLU A 279 -1.24 -2.07 -37.60
C GLU A 279 0.10 -2.72 -37.27
N ILE A 280 0.55 -3.62 -38.14
CA ILE A 280 1.79 -4.36 -37.99
C ILE A 280 2.73 -3.89 -39.08
N VAL A 281 3.84 -3.30 -38.69
CA VAL A 281 4.85 -2.76 -39.60
C VAL A 281 6.22 -3.33 -39.26
N ASP A 282 7.07 -3.46 -40.26
CA ASP A 282 8.47 -3.80 -40.04
C ASP A 282 9.25 -2.65 -39.37
N LEU A 283 10.52 -2.83 -39.10
CA LEU A 283 11.36 -1.80 -38.48
C LEU A 283 11.59 -0.58 -39.42
N GLU A 284 11.33 -0.74 -40.70
CA GLU A 284 11.41 0.30 -41.72
C GLU A 284 10.06 1.04 -41.92
N GLY A 285 9.01 0.60 -41.24
CA GLY A 285 7.68 1.20 -41.30
C GLY A 285 6.79 0.66 -42.43
N LYS A 286 7.19 -0.41 -43.12
CA LYS A 286 6.36 -1.04 -44.17
C LYS A 286 5.33 -1.98 -43.54
N PRO A 287 4.06 -1.89 -43.95
CA PRO A 287 3.02 -2.76 -43.38
C PRO A 287 3.24 -4.22 -43.79
N LEU A 288 2.97 -5.12 -42.88
CA LEU A 288 3.05 -6.57 -43.11
C LEU A 288 1.81 -7.03 -43.89
N ILE A 289 2.01 -7.43 -45.14
CA ILE A 289 0.94 -7.87 -46.05
C ILE A 289 1.02 -9.39 -46.24
N ASP A 290 -0.10 -10.07 -46.15
CA ASP A 290 -0.18 -11.50 -46.50
C ASP A 290 -0.01 -11.67 -48.01
N ALA A 291 1.02 -12.40 -48.40
CA ALA A 291 1.37 -12.63 -49.81
C ALA A 291 0.25 -13.37 -50.61
N LYS A 292 -0.63 -14.11 -49.91
CA LYS A 292 -1.72 -14.88 -50.57
C LYS A 292 -2.99 -14.03 -50.78
N THR A 293 -3.29 -13.16 -49.82
CA THR A 293 -4.54 -12.41 -49.83
C THR A 293 -4.37 -10.95 -50.21
N GLY A 294 -3.14 -10.43 -50.23
CA GLY A 294 -2.86 -8.99 -50.48
C GLY A 294 -3.38 -8.06 -49.39
N ARG A 295 -3.85 -8.58 -48.26
CA ARG A 295 -4.40 -7.80 -47.15
C ARG A 295 -3.41 -7.71 -45.98
N MET A 296 -3.55 -6.69 -45.16
CA MET A 296 -2.78 -6.60 -43.93
C MET A 296 -3.08 -7.79 -43.02
N ILE A 297 -2.04 -8.37 -42.40
CA ILE A 297 -2.18 -9.50 -41.50
C ILE A 297 -2.82 -8.99 -40.19
N GLU A 298 -3.87 -9.67 -39.73
CA GLU A 298 -4.50 -9.38 -38.45
C GLU A 298 -3.58 -9.76 -37.26
N LEU A 299 -3.64 -9.00 -36.17
CA LEU A 299 -2.82 -9.24 -34.99
C LEU A 299 -2.99 -10.67 -34.44
N ARG A 300 -4.21 -11.22 -34.50
CA ARG A 300 -4.48 -12.59 -34.08
C ARG A 300 -3.70 -13.60 -34.89
N ASP A 301 -3.73 -13.48 -36.21
CA ASP A 301 -3.02 -14.39 -37.13
C ASP A 301 -1.50 -14.21 -37.04
N PHE A 302 -1.07 -12.99 -36.79
CA PHE A 302 0.34 -12.68 -36.53
C PHE A 302 0.85 -13.36 -35.24
N ARG A 303 0.09 -13.26 -34.15
CA ARG A 303 0.46 -13.88 -32.87
C ARG A 303 0.49 -15.42 -32.94
N LEU A 304 -0.33 -16.02 -33.77
CA LEU A 304 -0.27 -17.48 -34.02
C LEU A 304 1.03 -17.89 -34.72
N ARG A 305 1.66 -16.97 -35.45
CA ARG A 305 2.97 -17.16 -36.11
C ARG A 305 4.13 -16.60 -35.27
N GLY A 306 3.85 -16.01 -34.12
CA GLY A 306 4.84 -15.42 -33.22
C GLY A 306 5.73 -16.46 -32.59
N ALA A 307 6.99 -16.11 -32.39
CA ALA A 307 7.93 -16.93 -31.64
C ALA A 307 7.46 -17.05 -30.18
N LYS A 308 7.46 -18.25 -29.64
CA LYS A 308 7.20 -18.44 -28.22
C LYS A 308 8.37 -17.92 -27.42
N ALA A 309 8.10 -17.09 -26.42
CA ALA A 309 9.09 -16.54 -25.54
C ALA A 309 8.93 -17.08 -24.13
N THR A 310 10.03 -17.36 -23.48
CA THR A 310 10.12 -17.44 -22.04
C THR A 310 10.68 -16.14 -21.54
N GLN A 311 9.94 -15.46 -20.68
CA GLN A 311 10.39 -14.21 -20.08
C GLN A 311 10.90 -14.47 -18.68
N PHE A 312 12.04 -13.92 -18.35
CA PHE A 312 12.57 -13.91 -17.01
C PHE A 312 13.05 -12.51 -16.63
N LYS A 313 13.03 -12.25 -15.35
CA LYS A 313 13.46 -10.96 -14.80
C LYS A 313 14.86 -11.12 -14.22
N THR A 314 15.75 -10.21 -14.56
CA THR A 314 17.12 -10.21 -14.03
C THR A 314 17.21 -9.71 -12.60
N LYS A 315 16.13 -9.09 -12.12
CA LYS A 315 16.00 -8.63 -10.74
C LYS A 315 14.72 -9.19 -10.11
N PRO A 316 14.73 -9.52 -8.81
CA PRO A 316 13.51 -9.88 -8.10
C PRO A 316 12.47 -8.80 -8.24
N ASP A 317 11.20 -9.20 -8.32
CA ASP A 317 10.09 -8.24 -8.39
C ASP A 317 10.20 -7.16 -7.30
N GLU A 318 10.07 -5.90 -7.70
CA GLU A 318 10.08 -4.78 -6.75
C GLU A 318 8.97 -4.90 -5.69
N TRP A 319 7.86 -5.58 -6.02
CA TRP A 319 6.79 -5.86 -5.06
C TRP A 319 7.27 -6.62 -3.82
N THR A 320 8.25 -7.52 -3.98
CA THR A 320 8.87 -8.22 -2.84
C THR A 320 9.83 -7.33 -2.07
N ARG A 321 10.37 -6.27 -2.69
CA ARG A 321 11.22 -5.28 -2.04
C ARG A 321 10.42 -4.27 -1.21
N TYR A 322 9.20 -3.90 -1.65
CA TYR A 322 8.44 -2.82 -1.01
C TYR A 322 7.82 -3.17 0.35
N ARG A 323 7.68 -4.47 0.69
CA ARG A 323 7.00 -4.87 1.93
C ARG A 323 7.56 -6.12 2.60
N PRO A 324 8.87 -6.24 2.83
CA PRO A 324 9.44 -7.48 3.36
C PRO A 324 8.93 -7.86 4.75
N TRP A 325 8.33 -6.92 5.49
CA TRP A 325 7.80 -7.17 6.82
C TRP A 325 6.30 -7.51 6.83
N MET A 326 5.55 -7.14 5.80
CA MET A 326 4.13 -7.49 5.65
C MET A 326 3.93 -8.90 5.10
N GLN A 327 4.89 -9.35 4.33
CA GLN A 327 4.85 -10.64 3.67
C GLN A 327 5.62 -11.66 4.51
N ALA A 328 5.11 -11.95 5.71
CA ALA A 328 5.63 -13.05 6.50
C ALA A 328 5.58 -14.39 5.71
N ASP A 329 4.66 -14.48 4.74
CA ASP A 329 4.48 -15.63 3.86
C ASP A 329 5.31 -15.62 2.59
N ASN A 330 5.89 -14.49 2.19
CA ASN A 330 6.84 -14.51 1.07
C ASN A 330 8.12 -15.26 1.40
N SER A 331 8.29 -15.63 2.67
CA SER A 331 9.29 -16.60 3.04
C SER A 331 8.95 -18.03 2.59
N LEU A 332 7.69 -18.30 2.25
CA LEU A 332 7.17 -19.62 1.89
C LEU A 332 6.58 -19.52 0.48
N SER A 333 7.47 -19.44 -0.51
CA SER A 333 7.05 -19.52 -1.90
C SER A 333 6.97 -20.98 -2.34
N PHE A 334 5.83 -21.35 -2.91
CA PHE A 334 5.56 -22.61 -3.59
C PHE A 334 5.36 -23.86 -2.72
N ASP A 335 4.22 -24.44 -2.96
CA ASP A 335 3.73 -25.70 -2.47
C ASP A 335 4.23 -26.83 -3.39
N TRP A 336 5.30 -27.51 -2.98
CA TRP A 336 5.89 -28.59 -3.75
C TRP A 336 5.50 -29.95 -3.17
N ARG A 337 4.53 -30.61 -3.77
CA ARG A 337 4.19 -31.98 -3.40
C ARG A 337 5.19 -32.96 -4.02
N ALA A 338 5.93 -33.66 -3.19
CA ALA A 338 6.78 -34.76 -3.64
C ALA A 338 5.99 -36.07 -3.71
N THR A 339 5.16 -36.30 -2.69
CA THR A 339 4.29 -37.47 -2.57
C THR A 339 2.92 -36.99 -2.06
N PRO A 340 1.86 -37.83 -2.12
CA PRO A 340 0.57 -37.48 -1.53
C PRO A 340 0.65 -37.09 -0.05
N ASP A 341 1.64 -37.61 0.66
CA ASP A 341 1.77 -37.48 2.10
C ASP A 341 2.77 -36.40 2.53
N THR A 342 3.60 -35.88 1.62
CA THR A 342 4.65 -34.91 1.95
C THR A 342 4.54 -33.62 1.16
N LEU A 343 4.77 -32.51 1.84
CA LEU A 343 4.70 -31.18 1.33
C LEU A 343 6.01 -30.42 1.61
N TRP A 344 6.54 -29.75 0.61
CA TRP A 344 7.77 -29.01 0.72
C TRP A 344 7.57 -27.55 0.37
N TYR A 345 8.19 -26.66 1.14
CA TYR A 345 8.16 -25.22 0.93
C TYR A 345 9.57 -24.65 0.80
N TYR A 346 9.73 -23.72 -0.11
CA TYR A 346 10.92 -22.90 -0.09
C TYR A 346 10.78 -21.83 0.99
N TRP A 347 11.71 -21.82 1.92
CA TRP A 347 11.77 -20.83 2.99
C TRP A 347 12.90 -19.85 2.74
N SER A 348 12.60 -18.68 2.19
CA SER A 348 13.59 -17.68 1.75
C SER A 348 14.50 -17.20 2.87
N ARG A 349 14.00 -17.11 4.10
CA ARG A 349 14.80 -16.70 5.26
C ARG A 349 15.96 -17.64 5.54
N TYR A 350 15.75 -18.92 5.43
CA TYR A 350 16.78 -19.94 5.62
C TYR A 350 17.49 -20.31 4.31
N GLY A 351 16.91 -19.90 3.17
CA GLY A 351 17.38 -20.28 1.85
C GLY A 351 17.38 -21.79 1.65
N ARG A 352 16.34 -22.48 2.12
CA ARG A 352 16.19 -23.93 2.10
C ARG A 352 14.76 -24.33 1.77
N LEU A 353 14.62 -25.55 1.27
CA LEU A 353 13.33 -26.22 1.24
C LEU A 353 13.07 -26.89 2.58
N VAL A 354 11.89 -26.74 3.12
CA VAL A 354 11.46 -27.38 4.37
C VAL A 354 10.31 -28.33 4.06
N GLY A 355 10.46 -29.58 4.48
CA GLY A 355 9.49 -30.64 4.23
C GLY A 355 8.64 -30.93 5.46
N TYR A 356 7.36 -31.22 5.20
CA TYR A 356 6.37 -31.56 6.22
C TYR A 356 5.59 -32.80 5.82
N ASP A 357 5.25 -33.60 6.81
CA ASP A 357 4.24 -34.65 6.69
C ASP A 357 2.85 -34.01 6.81
N ILE A 358 1.97 -34.28 5.81
CA ILE A 358 0.65 -33.63 5.72
C ILE A 358 -0.26 -34.12 6.85
N ALA A 359 -0.20 -35.41 7.22
CA ALA A 359 -1.08 -36.00 8.20
C ALA A 359 -0.72 -35.60 9.63
N THR A 360 0.57 -35.67 9.96
CA THR A 360 1.07 -35.36 11.31
C THR A 360 1.41 -33.88 11.50
N ARG A 361 1.56 -33.12 10.39
CA ARG A 361 2.02 -31.73 10.36
C ARG A 361 3.40 -31.53 11.01
N GLN A 362 4.18 -32.59 11.08
CA GLN A 362 5.53 -32.54 11.63
C GLN A 362 6.55 -32.22 10.56
N CYS A 363 7.56 -31.45 10.93
CA CYS A 363 8.68 -31.17 10.06
C CYS A 363 9.50 -32.45 9.83
N ILE A 364 9.69 -32.81 8.57
CA ILE A 364 10.51 -33.96 8.16
C ILE A 364 12.00 -33.58 8.20
N GLY A 365 12.31 -32.32 7.87
CA GLY A 365 13.65 -31.76 7.76
C GLY A 365 13.75 -30.69 6.71
N SER A 366 14.97 -30.28 6.40
CA SER A 366 15.27 -29.26 5.40
C SER A 366 16.21 -29.79 4.32
N LEU A 367 16.07 -29.28 3.09
CA LEU A 367 16.92 -29.59 1.96
C LEU A 367 17.62 -28.28 1.51
N GLY A 368 18.92 -28.26 1.60
CA GLY A 368 19.78 -27.15 1.21
C GLY A 368 20.76 -27.54 0.11
N PRO A 369 21.64 -26.61 -0.32
CA PRO A 369 22.69 -26.92 -1.30
C PRO A 369 23.56 -28.12 -0.92
N ASN A 370 23.78 -28.33 0.38
CA ASN A 370 24.59 -29.42 0.92
C ASN A 370 23.80 -30.71 1.16
N GLY A 371 22.55 -30.79 0.66
CA GLY A 371 21.68 -31.95 0.82
C GLY A 371 20.70 -31.85 1.98
N PHE A 372 20.17 -33.01 2.37
CA PHE A 372 19.14 -33.12 3.41
C PHE A 372 19.72 -32.99 4.81
N SER A 373 19.02 -32.28 5.69
CA SER A 373 19.33 -32.12 7.11
C SER A 373 18.03 -32.17 7.94
N GLN A 374 18.10 -32.77 9.10
CA GLN A 374 16.99 -32.69 10.08
C GLN A 374 16.91 -31.32 10.78
N ASP A 375 18.01 -30.56 10.75
CA ASP A 375 18.07 -29.22 11.32
C ASP A 375 17.60 -28.17 10.30
N LEU A 376 16.67 -27.33 10.70
CA LEU A 376 16.16 -26.20 9.90
C LEU A 376 17.19 -25.08 9.76
N SER A 377 18.02 -24.88 10.77
CA SER A 377 19.02 -23.82 10.85
C SER A 377 20.37 -24.20 10.22
N GLY A 378 20.48 -25.40 9.64
CA GLY A 378 21.73 -26.00 9.16
C GLY A 378 22.66 -24.98 8.50
N GLY A 379 23.88 -24.85 9.08
CA GLY A 379 24.91 -23.94 8.56
C GLY A 379 25.34 -24.30 7.14
N GLY A 380 25.68 -23.31 6.33
CA GLY A 380 26.20 -23.51 4.98
C GLY A 380 25.54 -22.58 3.97
N ASP A 381 25.81 -22.85 2.70
CA ASP A 381 25.26 -22.10 1.58
C ASP A 381 23.74 -22.14 1.56
N ARG A 382 23.16 -21.02 1.12
CA ARG A 382 21.70 -20.84 1.07
C ARG A 382 21.28 -20.67 -0.38
N PHE A 383 20.14 -21.24 -0.72
CA PHE A 383 19.51 -20.90 -1.98
C PHE A 383 19.05 -19.42 -1.93
N ILE A 384 19.29 -18.70 -3.02
CA ILE A 384 18.91 -17.30 -3.14
C ILE A 384 17.46 -17.19 -3.56
N ASN A 385 17.01 -18.08 -4.44
CA ASN A 385 15.66 -18.10 -4.94
C ASN A 385 15.26 -19.48 -5.46
N SER A 386 13.99 -19.64 -5.78
CA SER A 386 13.42 -20.83 -6.38
C SER A 386 12.44 -20.44 -7.49
N GLU A 387 12.41 -21.23 -8.55
CA GLU A 387 11.35 -21.15 -9.55
C GLU A 387 10.68 -22.53 -9.69
N ASP A 388 9.36 -22.55 -9.61
CA ASP A 388 8.56 -23.74 -9.88
C ASP A 388 7.68 -23.45 -11.10
N ARG A 389 7.97 -24.15 -12.19
CA ARG A 389 7.11 -24.17 -13.36
C ARG A 389 6.83 -25.62 -13.75
N ARG A 390 5.56 -26.02 -13.64
CA ARG A 390 5.04 -27.30 -14.09
C ARG A 390 5.71 -28.55 -13.49
N GLY A 391 6.18 -28.45 -12.23
CA GLY A 391 6.68 -29.60 -11.49
C GLY A 391 8.16 -29.89 -11.59
N GLN A 392 8.92 -29.15 -12.40
CA GLN A 392 10.38 -29.11 -12.27
C GLN A 392 10.81 -27.96 -11.38
N ARG A 393 11.85 -28.17 -10.60
CA ARG A 393 12.19 -27.39 -9.41
C ARG A 393 13.64 -27.02 -9.44
N THR A 394 13.89 -25.79 -9.84
CA THR A 394 15.23 -25.25 -9.93
C THR A 394 15.51 -24.31 -8.78
N LEU A 395 16.57 -24.56 -8.08
CA LEU A 395 17.07 -23.71 -6.99
C LEU A 395 18.49 -23.29 -7.31
N TRP A 396 18.86 -22.08 -6.88
CA TRP A 396 20.22 -21.63 -7.09
C TRP A 396 20.80 -20.86 -5.92
N THR A 397 22.10 -20.96 -5.79
CA THR A 397 22.93 -20.10 -4.95
C THR A 397 23.55 -18.99 -5.80
N ALA A 398 24.43 -18.19 -5.25
CA ALA A 398 25.16 -17.18 -6.04
C ALA A 398 25.99 -17.79 -7.20
N THR A 399 26.41 -19.03 -7.07
CA THR A 399 27.38 -19.66 -8.01
C THR A 399 26.91 -20.97 -8.60
N THR A 400 25.88 -21.60 -8.09
CA THR A 400 25.46 -22.93 -8.52
C THR A 400 23.94 -23.05 -8.66
N VAL A 401 23.51 -23.65 -9.76
CA VAL A 401 22.13 -24.06 -10.01
C VAL A 401 21.96 -25.53 -9.66
N TYR A 402 20.88 -25.86 -8.99
CA TYR A 402 20.60 -27.21 -8.52
C TYR A 402 19.26 -27.72 -9.06
N SER A 403 19.24 -28.97 -9.47
CA SER A 403 18.02 -29.76 -9.59
C SER A 403 17.72 -30.45 -8.27
N VAL A 404 16.45 -30.54 -7.93
CA VAL A 404 15.99 -31.08 -6.64
C VAL A 404 15.12 -32.31 -6.88
N ASP A 405 15.51 -33.41 -6.28
CA ASP A 405 14.70 -34.62 -6.17
C ASP A 405 14.15 -34.73 -4.74
N LEU A 406 12.88 -34.39 -4.59
CA LEU A 406 12.23 -34.39 -3.27
C LEU A 406 11.91 -35.79 -2.75
N GLU A 407 11.71 -36.76 -3.64
CA GLU A 407 11.46 -38.15 -3.23
C GLU A 407 12.73 -38.76 -2.64
N LYS A 408 13.86 -38.55 -3.31
CA LYS A 408 15.16 -39.00 -2.82
C LYS A 408 15.78 -38.05 -1.80
N ARG A 409 15.15 -36.90 -1.54
CA ARG A 409 15.64 -35.84 -0.64
C ARG A 409 17.09 -35.43 -0.97
N SER A 410 17.35 -35.24 -2.25
CA SER A 410 18.69 -34.95 -2.75
C SER A 410 18.74 -33.74 -3.66
N THR A 411 19.88 -33.07 -3.70
CA THR A 411 20.17 -31.99 -4.62
C THR A 411 21.34 -32.38 -5.53
N LYS A 412 21.24 -32.05 -6.81
CA LYS A 412 22.29 -32.28 -7.80
C LYS A 412 22.66 -30.95 -8.43
N ALA A 413 23.93 -30.57 -8.40
CA ALA A 413 24.42 -29.41 -9.11
C ALA A 413 24.29 -29.64 -10.62
N LEU A 414 23.58 -28.73 -11.31
CA LEU A 414 23.41 -28.72 -12.75
C LEU A 414 24.46 -27.84 -13.44
N PHE A 415 24.72 -26.67 -12.84
CA PHE A 415 25.62 -25.68 -13.41
C PHE A 415 26.34 -24.93 -12.30
N THR A 416 27.62 -24.63 -12.53
CA THR A 416 28.44 -23.86 -11.58
C THR A 416 29.17 -22.76 -12.32
N THR A 417 29.20 -21.57 -11.75
CA THR A 417 29.93 -20.39 -12.23
C THR A 417 30.91 -19.89 -11.17
N THR A 418 31.67 -18.86 -11.50
CA THR A 418 32.62 -18.25 -10.57
C THR A 418 31.98 -17.15 -9.76
N SER A 419 32.57 -16.78 -8.61
CA SER A 419 32.11 -15.66 -7.79
C SER A 419 32.11 -14.31 -8.50
N ASP A 420 32.93 -14.15 -9.52
CA ASP A 420 33.03 -12.92 -10.34
C ASP A 420 31.87 -12.77 -11.33
N ASP A 421 31.21 -13.87 -11.65
CA ASP A 421 30.06 -13.92 -12.55
C ASP A 421 28.86 -14.62 -11.89
N PRO A 422 28.32 -14.04 -10.84
CA PRO A 422 27.27 -14.66 -10.05
C PRO A 422 25.97 -14.86 -10.86
N ILE A 423 25.22 -15.90 -10.49
CA ILE A 423 23.94 -16.23 -11.08
C ILE A 423 22.91 -15.19 -10.64
N SER A 424 22.29 -14.54 -11.60
CA SER A 424 21.20 -13.59 -11.38
C SER A 424 19.85 -14.28 -11.34
N MET A 425 19.67 -15.28 -12.20
CA MET A 425 18.43 -16.04 -12.34
C MET A 425 18.67 -17.38 -13.04
N ALA A 426 17.89 -18.37 -12.67
CA ALA A 426 17.77 -19.63 -13.40
C ALA A 426 16.29 -19.91 -13.66
N SER A 427 15.93 -20.37 -14.85
CA SER A 427 14.57 -20.66 -15.23
C SER A 427 14.51 -21.81 -16.21
N GLU A 428 13.60 -22.73 -15.97
CA GLU A 428 13.30 -23.81 -16.89
C GLU A 428 12.57 -23.29 -18.12
N ILE A 429 12.95 -23.77 -19.28
CA ILE A 429 12.35 -23.42 -20.56
C ILE A 429 11.69 -24.65 -21.18
N VAL A 430 10.36 -24.61 -21.25
CA VAL A 430 9.55 -25.62 -21.92
C VAL A 430 9.19 -25.13 -23.31
N LEU A 431 9.81 -25.72 -24.34
CA LEU A 431 9.63 -25.29 -25.74
C LEU A 431 8.31 -25.74 -26.37
N ASN A 432 7.92 -26.95 -26.10
CA ASN A 432 6.65 -27.52 -26.56
C ASN A 432 6.15 -28.53 -25.53
N SER A 433 4.86 -28.86 -25.65
CA SER A 433 4.19 -29.75 -24.70
C SER A 433 4.81 -31.15 -24.56
N TYR A 434 5.83 -31.52 -25.31
CA TYR A 434 6.22 -32.93 -25.39
C TYR A 434 7.74 -33.26 -25.41
N ASP A 435 8.70 -32.41 -25.86
CA ASP A 435 10.01 -33.00 -26.13
C ASP A 435 11.30 -32.19 -25.82
N TRP A 436 11.24 -30.92 -25.40
CA TRP A 436 12.47 -30.15 -25.22
C TRP A 436 12.45 -29.33 -23.93
N GLU A 437 13.17 -29.83 -22.94
CA GLU A 437 13.39 -29.13 -21.67
C GLU A 437 14.81 -28.57 -21.63
N TYR A 438 14.91 -27.26 -21.57
CA TYR A 438 16.16 -26.55 -21.36
C TYR A 438 16.08 -25.74 -20.07
N GLU A 439 17.25 -25.57 -19.45
CA GLU A 439 17.43 -24.66 -18.33
C GLU A 439 18.18 -23.42 -18.83
N ALA A 440 17.60 -22.22 -18.67
CA ALA A 440 18.28 -20.97 -18.93
C ALA A 440 18.84 -20.40 -17.64
N VAL A 441 20.12 -20.15 -17.62
CA VAL A 441 20.82 -19.55 -16.49
C VAL A 441 21.41 -18.22 -16.92
N ALA A 442 20.93 -17.13 -16.33
CA ALA A 442 21.50 -15.80 -16.51
C ALA A 442 22.50 -15.54 -15.38
N THR A 443 23.77 -15.32 -15.78
CA THR A 443 24.80 -14.82 -14.88
C THR A 443 24.94 -13.30 -15.04
N LYS A 444 25.89 -12.68 -14.37
CA LYS A 444 26.16 -11.25 -14.54
C LYS A 444 26.61 -10.89 -15.96
N ARG A 445 27.29 -11.79 -16.65
CA ARG A 445 27.92 -11.53 -17.97
C ARG A 445 27.34 -12.35 -19.12
N PHE A 446 26.75 -13.50 -18.83
CA PHE A 446 26.33 -14.46 -19.85
C PHE A 446 24.97 -15.03 -19.59
N ILE A 447 24.28 -15.42 -20.66
CA ILE A 447 23.15 -16.34 -20.60
C ILE A 447 23.67 -17.70 -21.07
N HIS A 448 23.42 -18.71 -20.26
CA HIS A 448 23.71 -20.09 -20.54
C HIS A 448 22.42 -20.85 -20.81
N LEU A 449 22.39 -21.65 -21.86
CA LEU A 449 21.35 -22.62 -22.11
C LEU A 449 21.91 -24.00 -21.83
N LEU A 450 21.25 -24.72 -20.96
CA LEU A 450 21.66 -26.07 -20.53
C LEU A 450 20.54 -27.05 -20.88
N THR A 451 20.90 -28.32 -21.07
CA THR A 451 19.91 -29.40 -21.05
C THR A 451 19.37 -29.59 -19.64
N SER A 452 18.26 -30.32 -19.48
CA SER A 452 17.74 -30.75 -18.18
C SER A 452 18.75 -31.54 -17.33
N GLU A 453 19.77 -32.13 -17.96
CA GLU A 453 20.88 -32.80 -17.28
C GLU A 453 22.01 -31.86 -16.85
N GLY A 454 21.96 -30.56 -17.22
CA GLY A 454 22.96 -29.56 -16.93
C GLY A 454 24.11 -29.48 -17.96
N LYS A 455 24.00 -30.18 -19.12
CA LYS A 455 24.99 -30.08 -20.17
C LYS A 455 24.87 -28.75 -20.91
N PRO A 456 25.96 -27.97 -21.08
CA PRO A 456 25.87 -26.70 -21.79
C PRO A 456 25.53 -26.96 -23.27
N VAL A 457 24.44 -26.36 -23.72
CA VAL A 457 24.04 -26.35 -25.12
C VAL A 457 24.63 -25.14 -25.80
N TRP A 458 24.65 -24.00 -25.07
CA TRP A 458 25.01 -22.75 -25.66
C TRP A 458 25.32 -21.67 -24.60
N LYS A 459 26.14 -20.68 -24.97
CA LYS A 459 26.51 -19.54 -24.12
C LYS A 459 26.55 -18.28 -24.97
N ALA A 460 25.85 -17.23 -24.57
CA ALA A 460 25.94 -15.91 -25.17
C ALA A 460 26.45 -14.87 -24.20
N PRO A 461 27.28 -13.95 -24.66
CA PRO A 461 27.59 -12.77 -23.89
C PRO A 461 26.30 -11.98 -23.66
N TYR A 462 26.06 -11.69 -22.42
CA TYR A 462 25.01 -10.86 -21.95
C TYR A 462 25.71 -9.69 -21.25
N GLU A 463 26.06 -8.68 -22.02
CA GLU A 463 26.39 -7.41 -21.42
C GLU A 463 25.08 -6.63 -21.33
N PRO A 464 24.41 -6.66 -20.18
CA PRO A 464 23.54 -5.55 -19.88
C PRO A 464 24.50 -4.36 -19.79
N THR A 465 24.45 -3.47 -20.73
CA THR A 465 25.08 -2.17 -20.62
C THR A 465 24.50 -1.48 -19.40
N GLY A 466 25.05 -1.80 -18.22
CA GLY A 466 24.53 -1.37 -16.94
C GLY A 466 23.31 -2.16 -16.43
N SER A 467 22.89 -1.83 -15.23
CA SER A 467 21.74 -2.41 -14.50
C SER A 467 20.35 -2.09 -15.09
N ALA A 468 20.27 -1.57 -16.31
CA ALA A 468 19.07 -0.97 -16.87
C ALA A 468 18.12 -1.97 -17.55
N TYR A 469 18.63 -3.10 -18.05
CA TYR A 469 17.77 -4.16 -18.61
C TYR A 469 17.34 -5.11 -17.52
N THR A 470 16.06 -5.11 -17.21
CA THR A 470 15.51 -5.91 -16.10
C THR A 470 14.60 -7.03 -16.57
N GLN A 471 14.16 -6.97 -17.83
CA GLN A 471 13.40 -8.05 -18.46
C GLN A 471 14.20 -8.65 -19.62
N VAL A 472 14.31 -9.96 -19.62
CA VAL A 472 14.93 -10.71 -20.68
C VAL A 472 13.94 -11.74 -21.18
N GLY A 473 13.67 -11.72 -22.48
CA GLY A 473 12.88 -12.73 -23.18
C GLY A 473 13.79 -13.61 -24.00
N MET A 474 13.65 -14.91 -23.88
CA MET A 474 14.30 -15.85 -24.79
C MET A 474 13.27 -16.38 -25.77
N TYR A 475 13.53 -16.19 -27.04
CA TYR A 475 12.68 -16.60 -28.14
C TYR A 475 13.33 -17.78 -28.90
N PHE A 476 12.54 -18.81 -29.15
CA PHE A 476 12.96 -19.95 -29.94
C PHE A 476 12.54 -19.75 -31.39
N LEU A 477 13.51 -19.86 -32.29
CA LEU A 477 13.32 -19.56 -33.69
C LEU A 477 13.29 -20.85 -34.53
N GLN A 478 12.82 -20.73 -35.75
CA GLN A 478 12.89 -21.75 -36.78
C GLN A 478 13.91 -21.30 -37.85
N PRO A 479 14.79 -22.17 -38.34
CA PRO A 479 14.90 -23.60 -38.01
C PRO A 479 15.40 -23.85 -36.58
N PRO A 480 15.19 -25.09 -36.01
CA PRO A 480 15.67 -25.45 -34.68
C PRO A 480 17.16 -25.18 -34.49
N GLY A 481 17.54 -24.68 -33.32
CA GLY A 481 18.95 -24.31 -33.02
C GLY A 481 19.24 -22.82 -33.19
N GLN A 482 18.25 -22.03 -33.60
CA GLN A 482 18.31 -20.57 -33.58
C GLN A 482 17.51 -20.00 -32.41
N PHE A 483 18.04 -18.95 -31.82
CA PHE A 483 17.45 -18.29 -30.65
C PHE A 483 17.55 -16.77 -30.79
N ALA A 484 16.68 -16.05 -30.13
CA ALA A 484 16.85 -14.62 -29.93
C ALA A 484 16.68 -14.27 -28.47
N ILE A 485 17.58 -13.44 -27.96
CA ILE A 485 17.50 -12.87 -26.63
C ILE A 485 17.04 -11.45 -26.78
N TRP A 486 15.93 -11.17 -26.15
CA TRP A 486 15.34 -9.82 -26.12
C TRP A 486 15.52 -9.22 -24.75
N MET A 487 16.23 -8.13 -24.68
CA MET A 487 16.46 -7.36 -23.46
C MET A 487 15.65 -6.07 -23.52
N SER A 488 14.79 -5.87 -22.52
CA SER A 488 14.00 -4.66 -22.39
C SER A 488 14.21 -4.00 -21.02
N PRO A 489 14.25 -2.67 -20.95
CA PRO A 489 14.16 -1.96 -19.67
C PRO A 489 12.76 -2.20 -19.08
N THR A 490 12.64 -2.31 -17.77
CA THR A 490 11.31 -2.36 -17.15
C THR A 490 10.60 -1.03 -17.31
N HIS A 491 9.27 -1.08 -17.46
CA HIS A 491 8.44 0.11 -17.49
C HIS A 491 8.65 1.03 -16.27
N GLN A 492 9.01 0.48 -15.11
CA GLN A 492 9.25 1.26 -13.89
C GLN A 492 10.63 1.94 -13.86
N GLU A 493 11.66 1.30 -14.41
CA GLU A 493 12.98 1.92 -14.53
C GLU A 493 13.07 2.84 -15.76
N SER A 494 12.30 2.56 -16.80
CA SER A 494 12.17 3.47 -17.94
C SER A 494 11.48 4.79 -17.57
N GLU A 495 10.66 4.81 -16.53
CA GLU A 495 10.08 6.04 -15.99
C GLU A 495 11.09 6.84 -15.17
N ARG A 496 12.17 6.23 -14.65
CA ARG A 496 13.04 6.87 -13.65
C ARG A 496 14.30 7.57 -14.17
N ALA A 497 14.94 7.08 -15.20
CA ALA A 497 16.25 7.66 -15.52
C ALA A 497 16.61 7.70 -17.00
N ASP A 498 16.36 6.66 -17.76
CA ASP A 498 16.88 6.55 -19.12
C ASP A 498 15.92 5.76 -20.02
N TRP A 499 14.70 6.26 -20.14
CA TRP A 499 13.80 5.74 -21.15
C TRP A 499 14.32 5.93 -22.59
N LYS A 500 15.55 6.41 -22.73
CA LYS A 500 16.33 6.42 -23.95
C LYS A 500 17.03 5.12 -24.27
N LEU A 501 16.96 4.11 -23.35
CA LEU A 501 17.55 2.82 -23.63
C LEU A 501 16.66 2.04 -24.61
N PRO A 502 17.14 1.74 -25.81
CA PRO A 502 16.42 0.93 -26.76
C PRO A 502 16.27 -0.50 -26.25
N ASN A 503 15.21 -1.19 -26.70
CA ASN A 503 15.20 -2.65 -26.55
C ASN A 503 16.35 -3.23 -27.38
N HIS A 504 17.09 -4.15 -26.78
CA HIS A 504 18.22 -4.80 -27.45
C HIS A 504 17.88 -6.25 -27.78
N VAL A 505 18.13 -6.68 -29.01
CA VAL A 505 17.91 -8.06 -29.44
C VAL A 505 19.18 -8.66 -29.99
N VAL A 506 19.51 -9.86 -29.50
CA VAL A 506 20.66 -10.65 -29.95
C VAL A 506 20.14 -11.94 -30.57
N TRP A 507 20.41 -12.16 -31.84
CA TRP A 507 20.12 -13.42 -32.54
C TRP A 507 21.31 -14.35 -32.50
N LEU A 508 21.06 -15.61 -32.30
CA LEU A 508 22.06 -16.60 -31.98
C LEU A 508 21.77 -17.90 -32.72
N ALA A 509 22.79 -18.51 -33.22
CA ALA A 509 22.77 -19.86 -33.78
C ALA A 509 23.67 -20.77 -32.97
N ARG A 510 23.25 -22.01 -32.77
CA ARG A 510 23.94 -23.00 -31.95
C ARG A 510 25.41 -23.18 -32.36
N ASP A 511 25.65 -23.17 -33.65
CA ASP A 511 26.98 -23.48 -34.19
C ASP A 511 27.83 -22.23 -34.52
N GLN A 512 27.22 -21.06 -34.56
CA GLN A 512 27.87 -19.80 -34.97
C GLN A 512 27.96 -18.74 -33.87
N GLY A 513 27.31 -18.96 -32.73
CA GLY A 513 27.26 -17.96 -31.66
C GLY A 513 26.35 -16.78 -32.03
N VAL A 514 26.79 -15.56 -31.79
CA VAL A 514 26.03 -14.33 -32.11
C VAL A 514 26.03 -14.12 -33.62
N VAL A 515 24.87 -14.26 -34.25
CA VAL A 515 24.68 -14.04 -35.69
C VAL A 515 24.40 -12.59 -36.01
N ARG A 516 23.59 -11.94 -35.16
CA ARG A 516 23.15 -10.57 -35.33
C ARG A 516 22.84 -9.97 -33.98
N ASN A 517 23.05 -8.68 -33.82
CA ASN A 517 22.52 -7.86 -32.72
C ASN A 517 21.92 -6.59 -33.29
N ALA A 518 20.91 -6.06 -32.63
CA ALA A 518 20.31 -4.79 -33.01
C ALA A 518 19.64 -4.12 -31.81
N ASP A 519 19.79 -2.81 -31.74
CA ASP A 519 18.96 -1.97 -30.92
C ASP A 519 17.68 -1.66 -31.69
N LEU A 520 16.54 -1.94 -31.07
CA LEU A 520 15.26 -1.58 -31.69
C LEU A 520 15.04 -0.08 -31.55
N PRO A 521 14.48 0.57 -32.56
CA PRO A 521 14.14 1.99 -32.48
C PRO A 521 13.35 2.29 -31.21
N GLU A 522 13.71 3.40 -30.58
CA GLU A 522 13.00 3.84 -29.37
C GLU A 522 11.50 3.97 -29.70
N LEU A 523 10.67 3.26 -28.96
CA LEU A 523 9.25 3.50 -29.01
C LEU A 523 9.06 4.87 -28.37
N ALA A 524 8.88 5.92 -29.18
CA ALA A 524 8.69 7.27 -28.67
C ALA A 524 7.70 7.20 -27.51
N PRO A 525 8.07 7.63 -26.31
CA PRO A 525 7.19 7.53 -25.18
C PRO A 525 5.93 8.26 -25.59
N ALA A 526 4.84 7.55 -25.58
CA ALA A 526 3.57 8.19 -25.75
C ALA A 526 3.52 9.25 -24.67
N ARG A 527 3.66 10.53 -25.02
CA ARG A 527 3.58 11.63 -24.04
C ARG A 527 2.29 11.41 -23.30
N PHE A 528 2.41 10.88 -22.08
CA PHE A 528 1.27 10.60 -21.23
C PHE A 528 0.58 11.93 -20.98
N LYS A 529 -0.44 12.22 -21.77
CA LYS A 529 -1.35 13.32 -21.44
C LYS A 529 -2.24 12.80 -20.34
N PRO A 530 -2.02 13.21 -19.10
CA PRO A 530 -2.83 12.71 -18.00
C PRO A 530 -4.31 13.00 -18.33
N PRO A 531 -5.19 12.02 -18.19
CA PRO A 531 -6.62 12.19 -18.42
C PRO A 531 -7.14 13.33 -17.55
N LEU A 532 -8.21 14.00 -18.00
CA LEU A 532 -8.81 15.14 -17.29
C LEU A 532 -9.01 14.84 -15.80
N VAL A 533 -9.35 13.61 -15.49
CA VAL A 533 -9.53 13.10 -14.13
C VAL A 533 -8.26 13.20 -13.31
N THR A 534 -7.13 12.73 -13.83
CA THR A 534 -5.84 12.83 -13.13
C THR A 534 -5.49 14.29 -12.88
N LYS A 535 -5.80 15.19 -13.83
CA LYS A 535 -5.61 16.65 -13.66
C LYS A 535 -6.48 17.20 -12.53
N LEU A 536 -7.75 16.78 -12.46
CA LEU A 536 -8.67 17.19 -11.39
C LEU A 536 -8.24 16.66 -10.03
N VAL A 537 -7.84 15.39 -9.95
CA VAL A 537 -7.28 14.82 -8.69
C VAL A 537 -6.06 15.59 -8.24
N CYS A 538 -5.13 15.89 -9.16
CA CYS A 538 -3.94 16.65 -8.83
C CYS A 538 -4.23 18.10 -8.43
N ALA A 539 -5.24 18.73 -9.03
CA ALA A 539 -5.67 20.08 -8.64
C ALA A 539 -6.22 20.13 -7.19
N VAL A 540 -6.82 19.03 -6.74
CA VAL A 540 -7.37 18.91 -5.38
C VAL A 540 -6.31 18.44 -4.37
N MET A 541 -5.28 17.72 -4.82
CA MET A 541 -4.19 17.26 -3.95
C MET A 541 -3.41 18.44 -3.37
N PRO A 542 -3.03 18.37 -2.08
CA PRO A 542 -2.22 19.42 -1.47
C PRO A 542 -0.87 19.59 -2.17
N PRO A 543 -0.45 20.81 -2.52
CA PRO A 543 0.87 21.05 -3.09
C PRO A 543 2.01 20.46 -2.27
N ALA A 544 1.96 20.61 -0.94
CA ALA A 544 2.97 20.06 -0.03
C ALA A 544 3.06 18.54 -0.10
N VAL A 545 1.92 17.83 -0.23
CA VAL A 545 1.89 16.37 -0.34
C VAL A 545 2.51 15.92 -1.66
N LEU A 546 2.18 16.60 -2.77
CA LEU A 546 2.76 16.29 -4.08
C LEU A 546 4.27 16.50 -4.11
N MET A 547 4.80 17.45 -3.34
CA MET A 547 6.25 17.69 -3.23
C MET A 547 6.96 16.63 -2.38
N ILE A 548 6.31 16.12 -1.34
CA ILE A 548 6.92 15.17 -0.39
C ILE A 548 6.74 13.71 -0.84
N LEU A 549 5.69 13.41 -1.59
CA LEU A 549 5.32 12.05 -1.98
C LEU A 549 6.43 11.26 -2.70
N PRO A 550 7.19 11.84 -3.64
CA PRO A 550 8.32 11.17 -4.27
C PRO A 550 9.40 10.73 -3.28
N TYR A 551 9.75 11.61 -2.33
CA TYR A 551 10.72 11.30 -1.28
C TYR A 551 10.25 10.17 -0.35
N LEU A 552 8.96 10.14 -0.02
CA LEU A 552 8.39 9.07 0.80
C LEU A 552 8.42 7.71 0.09
N ARG A 553 8.40 7.72 -1.24
CA ARG A 553 8.53 6.50 -2.06
C ARG A 553 9.98 6.06 -2.30
N GLY A 554 10.96 6.80 -1.79
CA GLY A 554 12.37 6.51 -2.03
C GLY A 554 12.82 6.84 -3.45
N GLU A 555 12.06 7.66 -4.16
CA GLU A 555 12.39 8.16 -5.48
C GLU A 555 13.38 9.32 -5.33
N ALA A 556 14.57 9.16 -5.87
CA ALA A 556 15.68 10.10 -5.63
C ALA A 556 15.52 11.47 -6.30
N SER A 557 14.48 11.67 -7.12
CA SER A 557 14.27 12.92 -7.85
C SER A 557 12.80 13.35 -7.90
N PRO A 558 12.47 14.58 -7.48
CA PRO A 558 11.15 15.17 -7.71
C PRO A 558 10.90 15.54 -9.17
N ALA A 559 11.86 15.28 -10.06
CA ALA A 559 11.80 15.69 -11.48
C ALA A 559 10.74 14.96 -12.31
N GLU A 560 10.06 13.96 -11.76
CA GLU A 560 9.20 13.05 -12.52
C GLU A 560 7.69 13.27 -12.35
N LEU A 561 7.26 14.06 -11.37
CA LEU A 561 5.87 14.54 -11.41
C LEU A 561 5.75 15.53 -12.58
N PRO A 562 4.82 15.27 -13.53
CA PRO A 562 4.61 16.21 -14.63
C PRO A 562 4.44 17.62 -14.09
N ARG A 563 5.31 18.54 -14.49
CA ARG A 563 5.29 19.95 -14.02
C ARG A 563 3.89 20.55 -14.12
N GLU A 564 3.13 20.12 -15.14
CA GLU A 564 1.74 20.51 -15.34
C GLU A 564 0.84 20.18 -14.13
N LEU A 565 1.04 19.03 -13.47
CA LEU A 565 0.23 18.62 -12.33
C LEU A 565 0.56 19.41 -11.07
N LEU A 566 1.83 19.71 -10.84
CA LEU A 566 2.25 20.61 -9.76
C LEU A 566 1.69 22.02 -9.98
N LEU A 567 1.78 22.54 -11.21
CA LEU A 567 1.24 23.87 -11.55
C LEU A 567 -0.28 23.93 -11.37
N LEU A 568 -1.03 22.86 -11.65
CA LEU A 568 -2.47 22.81 -11.40
C LEU A 568 -2.80 22.87 -9.90
N SER A 569 -2.08 22.13 -9.07
CA SER A 569 -2.28 22.15 -7.61
C SER A 569 -1.94 23.52 -7.01
N TRP A 570 -0.78 24.10 -7.38
CA TRP A 570 -0.38 25.44 -6.96
C TRP A 570 -1.30 26.52 -7.53
N GLY A 571 -1.73 26.39 -8.77
CA GLY A 571 -2.70 27.29 -9.40
C GLY A 571 -4.03 27.31 -8.64
N ALA A 572 -4.57 26.15 -8.29
CA ALA A 572 -5.77 26.05 -7.46
C ALA A 572 -5.57 26.67 -6.08
N ALA A 573 -4.42 26.44 -5.45
CA ALA A 573 -4.09 27.02 -4.15
C ALA A 573 -4.00 28.54 -4.17
N VAL A 574 -3.30 29.11 -5.17
CA VAL A 574 -3.04 30.56 -5.28
C VAL A 574 -4.24 31.32 -5.80
N LEU A 575 -4.89 30.81 -6.88
CA LEU A 575 -5.94 31.55 -7.58
C LEU A 575 -7.33 31.38 -6.97
N VAL A 576 -7.57 30.27 -6.28
CA VAL A 576 -8.89 29.97 -5.69
C VAL A 576 -8.84 29.97 -4.17
N CYS A 577 -7.99 29.14 -3.57
CA CYS A 577 -8.06 28.88 -2.13
C CYS A 577 -7.55 30.08 -1.32
N LEU A 578 -6.48 30.73 -1.75
CA LEU A 578 -5.90 31.88 -1.06
C LEU A 578 -6.87 33.10 -1.04
N PRO A 579 -7.46 33.56 -2.18
CA PRO A 579 -8.39 34.67 -2.16
C PRO A 579 -9.65 34.39 -1.34
N ILE A 580 -10.23 33.17 -1.47
CA ILE A 580 -11.40 32.78 -0.68
C ILE A 580 -11.07 32.74 0.80
N GLY A 581 -9.94 32.08 1.17
CA GLY A 581 -9.47 32.00 2.55
C GLY A 581 -9.19 33.38 3.15
N TRP A 582 -8.57 34.29 2.37
CA TRP A 582 -8.29 35.67 2.78
C TRP A 582 -9.59 36.46 2.99
N TRP A 583 -10.54 36.37 2.08
CA TRP A 583 -11.85 36.99 2.21
C TRP A 583 -12.61 36.48 3.44
N LEU A 584 -12.61 35.16 3.65
CA LEU A 584 -13.20 34.54 4.83
C LEU A 584 -12.50 35.03 6.11
N GLY A 585 -11.16 35.07 6.16
CA GLY A 585 -10.40 35.56 7.29
C GLY A 585 -10.76 36.99 7.67
N ARG A 586 -10.99 37.86 6.68
CA ARG A 586 -11.54 39.21 6.90
C ARG A 586 -12.96 39.17 7.47
N ARG A 587 -13.79 38.25 6.96
CA ARG A 587 -15.14 38.10 7.46
C ARG A 587 -15.17 37.61 8.91
N TYR A 588 -14.23 36.74 9.31
CA TYR A 588 -14.03 36.28 10.69
C TYR A 588 -13.35 37.32 11.58
N ARG A 589 -12.89 38.42 11.02
CA ARG A 589 -12.13 39.46 11.76
C ARG A 589 -10.92 38.88 12.49
N PHE A 590 -10.15 38.04 11.80
CA PHE A 590 -8.90 37.53 12.36
C PHE A 590 -7.85 38.62 12.52
N SER A 591 -6.97 38.48 13.51
CA SER A 591 -5.75 39.27 13.57
C SER A 591 -4.88 39.04 12.34
N PHE A 592 -4.02 39.98 11.98
CA PHE A 592 -3.15 39.84 10.82
C PHE A 592 -2.31 38.55 10.87
N ALA A 593 -1.74 38.23 12.06
CA ALA A 593 -0.98 37.00 12.26
C ALA A 593 -1.80 35.72 12.01
N ALA A 594 -3.05 35.66 12.50
CA ALA A 594 -3.93 34.53 12.25
C ALA A 594 -4.33 34.43 10.77
N GLN A 595 -4.56 35.57 10.12
CA GLN A 595 -4.90 35.62 8.70
C GLN A 595 -3.71 35.19 7.84
N ALA A 596 -2.50 35.61 8.14
CA ALA A 596 -1.27 35.19 7.48
C ALA A 596 -1.02 33.67 7.68
N GLY A 597 -1.22 33.16 8.89
CA GLY A 597 -1.09 31.73 9.18
C GLY A 597 -2.06 30.87 8.34
N TRP A 598 -3.32 31.29 8.23
CA TRP A 598 -4.29 30.62 7.38
C TRP A 598 -3.96 30.76 5.88
N ALA A 599 -3.41 31.88 5.44
CA ALA A 599 -2.97 32.06 4.07
C ALA A 599 -1.84 31.08 3.70
N VAL A 600 -0.83 30.94 4.56
CA VAL A 600 0.23 29.93 4.40
C VAL A 600 -0.36 28.52 4.38
N PHE A 601 -1.32 28.23 5.27
CA PHE A 601 -1.99 26.94 5.30
C PHE A 601 -2.74 26.63 3.98
N HIS A 602 -3.42 27.62 3.40
CA HIS A 602 -4.09 27.45 2.11
C HIS A 602 -3.10 27.28 0.96
N LEU A 603 -1.96 27.95 1.00
CA LEU A 603 -0.90 27.73 -0.01
C LEU A 603 -0.33 26.30 0.06
N LEU A 604 -0.05 25.79 1.25
CA LEU A 604 0.53 24.46 1.42
C LEU A 604 -0.47 23.33 1.12
N PHE A 605 -1.74 23.51 1.51
CA PHE A 605 -2.75 22.45 1.46
C PHE A 605 -3.88 22.68 0.45
N GLY A 606 -3.89 23.78 -0.27
CA GLY A 606 -4.81 24.04 -1.38
C GLY A 606 -6.29 23.84 -1.02
N VAL A 607 -6.99 23.11 -1.89
CA VAL A 607 -8.44 22.84 -1.73
C VAL A 607 -8.73 22.10 -0.43
N THR A 608 -7.92 21.12 -0.04
CA THR A 608 -8.13 20.37 1.21
C THR A 608 -7.91 21.26 2.43
N GLY A 609 -6.98 22.21 2.36
CA GLY A 609 -6.79 23.24 3.39
C GLY A 609 -7.99 24.16 3.53
N LEU A 610 -8.59 24.59 2.42
CA LEU A 610 -9.80 25.40 2.42
C LEU A 610 -11.00 24.64 2.99
N LEU A 611 -11.19 23.38 2.62
CA LEU A 611 -12.23 22.51 3.18
C LEU A 611 -12.05 22.29 4.68
N ALA A 612 -10.81 22.09 5.13
CA ALA A 612 -10.49 21.99 6.55
C ALA A 612 -10.83 23.29 7.29
N PHE A 613 -10.47 24.44 6.73
CA PHE A 613 -10.80 25.75 7.29
C PHE A 613 -12.32 25.91 7.43
N LEU A 614 -13.10 25.66 6.38
CA LEU A 614 -14.56 25.74 6.39
C LEU A 614 -15.21 24.78 7.39
N SER A 615 -14.59 23.62 7.60
CA SER A 615 -15.10 22.60 8.51
C SER A 615 -14.78 22.90 9.97
N VAL A 616 -13.68 23.60 10.25
CA VAL A 616 -13.23 23.94 11.61
C VAL A 616 -13.81 25.26 12.07
N GLN A 617 -13.85 26.27 11.19
CA GLN A 617 -14.35 27.59 11.51
C GLN A 617 -15.85 27.67 11.27
N GLU A 618 -16.59 28.01 12.31
CA GLU A 618 -18.01 28.27 12.19
C GLU A 618 -18.26 29.60 11.51
N TRP A 619 -19.30 29.69 10.70
CA TRP A 619 -19.69 30.93 10.05
C TRP A 619 -20.14 31.95 11.10
N PRO A 620 -19.49 33.13 11.23
CA PRO A 620 -19.75 34.02 12.31
C PRO A 620 -21.15 34.67 12.17
N ALA A 621 -21.97 34.55 13.22
CA ALA A 621 -23.16 35.35 13.36
C ALA A 621 -22.75 36.82 13.62
N ARG A 622 -23.44 37.77 13.01
CA ARG A 622 -23.18 39.21 13.15
C ARG A 622 -24.41 39.95 13.48
N GLU A 623 -24.26 40.96 14.31
CA GLU A 623 -25.28 41.92 14.66
C GLU A 623 -24.76 43.34 14.60
N ALA A 624 -25.63 44.33 14.48
CA ALA A 624 -25.23 45.73 14.52
C ALA A 624 -24.84 46.13 15.95
N CYS A 625 -23.63 46.67 16.10
CA CYS A 625 -23.20 47.20 17.38
C CYS A 625 -24.09 48.40 17.78
N PRO A 626 -24.70 48.41 18.97
CA PRO A 626 -25.56 49.52 19.38
C PRO A 626 -24.82 50.85 19.46
N LYS A 627 -23.49 50.82 19.71
CA LYS A 627 -22.67 52.02 19.89
C LYS A 627 -22.12 52.55 18.57
N CYS A 628 -21.49 51.74 17.72
CA CYS A 628 -20.91 52.20 16.47
C CYS A 628 -21.71 51.81 15.22
N LYS A 629 -22.80 51.06 15.36
CA LYS A 629 -23.72 50.54 14.30
C LYS A 629 -23.05 49.73 13.20
N LYS A 630 -21.78 49.38 13.33
CA LYS A 630 -21.10 48.45 12.41
C LYS A 630 -21.40 47.00 12.79
N LEU A 631 -21.43 46.10 11.80
CA LEU A 631 -21.67 44.68 12.02
C LEU A 631 -20.53 44.07 12.81
N ARG A 632 -20.74 43.62 14.03
CA ARG A 632 -19.83 42.93 14.92
C ARG A 632 -20.09 41.42 14.92
N VAL A 633 -19.09 40.63 15.32
CA VAL A 633 -19.24 39.18 15.56
C VAL A 633 -19.82 38.97 16.96
N VAL A 634 -21.00 38.28 17.04
CA VAL A 634 -21.74 38.08 18.27
C VAL A 634 -20.95 37.40 19.39
N ASP A 635 -20.11 36.44 19.04
CA ASP A 635 -19.36 35.63 20.01
C ASP A 635 -18.18 36.39 20.69
N ARG A 636 -18.02 37.70 20.46
CA ARG A 636 -16.96 38.49 21.06
C ARG A 636 -17.49 39.34 22.20
N ALA A 637 -16.76 39.32 23.32
CA ALA A 637 -17.12 40.13 24.47
C ALA A 637 -17.01 41.62 24.19
N GLN A 638 -16.16 42.03 23.24
CA GLN A 638 -15.96 43.43 22.85
C GLN A 638 -16.21 43.63 21.34
N CYS A 639 -16.72 44.78 20.99
CA CYS A 639 -16.89 45.16 19.59
C CYS A 639 -15.50 45.38 18.94
N GLU A 640 -15.21 44.66 17.89
CA GLU A 640 -13.96 44.76 17.14
C GLU A 640 -13.76 46.10 16.40
N HIS A 641 -14.76 46.94 16.38
CA HIS A 641 -14.72 48.27 15.73
C HIS A 641 -14.52 49.42 16.69
N CYS A 642 -15.16 49.37 17.86
CA CYS A 642 -15.14 50.49 18.80
C CYS A 642 -14.67 50.10 20.22
N GLY A 643 -14.33 48.81 20.42
CA GLY A 643 -13.87 48.33 21.74
C GLY A 643 -14.93 48.34 22.86
N SER A 644 -16.21 48.66 22.54
CA SER A 644 -17.25 48.66 23.56
C SER A 644 -17.54 47.24 24.04
N ASP A 645 -17.67 47.09 25.36
CA ASP A 645 -18.08 45.83 25.98
C ASP A 645 -19.55 45.58 25.75
N PHE A 646 -19.86 44.28 25.64
CA PHE A 646 -21.22 43.81 25.59
C PHE A 646 -21.59 43.13 26.90
N ALA A 647 -22.70 43.51 27.45
CA ALA A 647 -23.27 42.82 28.60
C ALA A 647 -23.50 41.35 28.23
N PRO A 648 -23.12 40.41 29.09
CA PRO A 648 -23.53 39.03 28.90
C PRO A 648 -25.05 38.96 28.80
N PRO A 649 -25.62 38.02 28.00
CA PRO A 649 -27.05 37.85 27.90
C PRO A 649 -27.65 37.69 29.29
N GLU A 650 -28.88 38.19 29.47
CA GLU A 650 -29.61 38.03 30.74
C GLU A 650 -29.66 36.57 31.16
N LYS A 651 -29.29 36.33 32.42
CA LYS A 651 -29.27 34.98 32.96
C LYS A 651 -30.69 34.40 32.99
N THR A 652 -30.90 33.32 32.28
CA THR A 652 -32.20 32.63 32.20
C THR A 652 -32.40 31.59 33.29
N GLY A 653 -31.43 31.42 34.18
CA GLY A 653 -31.42 30.41 35.25
C GLY A 653 -30.89 29.04 34.85
N THR A 654 -30.61 28.86 33.58
CA THR A 654 -30.00 27.62 33.05
C THR A 654 -28.47 27.66 33.12
N GLU A 655 -27.87 28.80 33.51
CA GLU A 655 -26.44 29.08 33.61
C GLU A 655 -25.78 28.54 34.89
N VAL A 656 -26.54 27.84 35.74
CA VAL A 656 -26.01 27.16 36.95
C VAL A 656 -24.76 26.32 36.65
N PHE A 657 -24.62 25.95 35.41
CA PHE A 657 -23.51 25.13 34.91
C PHE A 657 -22.43 25.92 34.14
N ALA A 658 -22.57 27.22 33.99
CA ALA A 658 -21.50 28.00 33.38
C ALA A 658 -20.30 28.09 34.35
N PRO A 659 -19.05 27.86 33.91
CA PRO A 659 -17.93 28.08 34.78
C PRO A 659 -17.89 29.54 35.22
N LEU A 660 -17.77 29.78 36.53
CA LEU A 660 -17.47 31.10 37.08
C LEU A 660 -16.26 31.65 36.35
N GLN A 661 -16.44 32.69 35.55
CA GLN A 661 -15.30 33.41 34.99
C GLN A 661 -14.56 33.97 36.20
N ALA A 662 -13.34 33.47 36.46
CA ALA A 662 -12.45 34.10 37.42
C ALA A 662 -12.22 35.53 36.94
N GLY A 663 -12.65 36.49 37.72
CA GLY A 663 -12.49 37.91 37.48
C GLY A 663 -11.04 38.30 37.50
#